data_9e0b0f46514fe092b5bbaba2e798575a
#
_entry.id   9e0b0f46514fe092b5bbaba2e798575a
#
_cell.length_a   1.000
_cell.length_b   1.000
_cell.length_c   1.000
_cell.angle_alpha   90.00
_cell.angle_beta   90.00
_cell.angle_gamma   90.00
#
_symmetry.space_group_name_H-M   'P 1'
#
loop_
_entity.id
_entity.type
_entity.pdbx_description
1 polymer ?
#
loop_
_entity_poly.entity_id
_entity_poly.type
_entity_poly.pdbx_seq_one_letter_code
_entity_poly.pdbx_strand_id
1 'polypeptide(L)'
;VIIGTAGHIDHGKTSLVKALTGVDADRLKEEKARGITIDLGFAYKASTDGTVLGFVDVPGHEKLLRNMLAGATGIDHVVLVVAADDGPMPQTREHLAIIDLLGLNRGVVALTKADLVSPARLAQAEAEVRTLLASTALAGAEVLPVSSVTGSGLPELEAHLWSARAALPQAGERGHFRLAVDRSFSLAGIGTVVTGTAVAGRVMVGDKLLLSPAGKAVRVRGLHAQNRQAEAGLAGQRLALNLAGVDKNEVARGDWIVAEPAHAPTQRLDARVRVLASESKPLAHWTPLHLHLGAVDVGARVVLLGQDPIAPGASALVQLELDRPIGALHGDRFVLRDQSALRTIGGGTVLDPFALHARRRRAQRLPRLAALELPTPAAALAGLLAQEPPDGIELARFVQGWNLLPDDAQALREAVPHRALTDGESQGKATLAFAPGQIEKRFAQIGAVLAAHHRKSPDSPGLTAEALLRTLPAATRPSVAVFAAIAREMVAGGTLQRHGPYLRMAGHEAALQGADQKLWERLRPWLAEGGWNHPPKLSDMLARDRKNLHRDQVVRLLQKASRLGKAYAVGNEYFILSEHMHELAMRAQALADADPHRRLNVKLYRETTGISRHLSIPLVEFFDHIGFTRRDPIGRKIRKDARAMFASDG
;
A
#
# COMPACT_ATOMS: atom_id res chain seq x y z
N VAL A 1 31.20 -0.52 3.46
CA VAL A 1 30.97 0.82 2.87
C VAL A 1 31.20 0.75 1.38
N ILE A 2 30.32 1.40 0.62
CA ILE A 2 30.42 1.52 -0.83
C ILE A 2 30.77 2.97 -1.18
N ILE A 3 31.88 3.13 -1.90
CA ILE A 3 32.39 4.41 -2.39
C ILE A 3 32.07 4.48 -3.88
N GLY A 4 31.33 5.49 -4.31
CA GLY A 4 31.04 5.73 -5.72
C GLY A 4 31.95 6.79 -6.31
N THR A 5 32.59 6.54 -7.46
CA THR A 5 33.24 7.59 -8.23
C THR A 5 32.20 8.40 -9.01
N ALA A 6 32.44 9.68 -9.23
CA ALA A 6 31.65 10.55 -10.09
C ALA A 6 32.56 11.56 -10.77
N GLY A 7 32.16 12.08 -11.92
CA GLY A 7 32.98 13.08 -12.65
C GLY A 7 33.02 12.82 -14.16
N HIS A 8 33.67 13.74 -14.88
CA HIS A 8 33.72 13.72 -16.33
C HIS A 8 34.53 12.51 -16.88
N ILE A 9 34.31 12.17 -18.15
CA ILE A 9 35.16 11.23 -18.89
C ILE A 9 36.59 11.79 -18.88
N ASP A 10 37.60 10.91 -18.89
CA ASP A 10 39.02 11.23 -18.91
C ASP A 10 39.56 12.06 -17.71
N HIS A 11 38.75 12.26 -16.67
CA HIS A 11 39.20 12.87 -15.41
C HIS A 11 39.94 11.87 -14.49
N GLY A 12 40.14 10.62 -14.93
CA GLY A 12 40.95 9.65 -14.23
C GLY A 12 40.24 8.85 -13.13
N LYS A 13 38.92 8.67 -13.19
CA LYS A 13 38.14 7.85 -12.22
C LYS A 13 38.70 6.43 -12.08
N THR A 14 38.78 5.69 -13.18
CA THR A 14 39.29 4.30 -13.21
C THR A 14 40.74 4.21 -12.79
N SER A 15 41.56 5.19 -13.23
CA SER A 15 42.98 5.26 -12.84
C SER A 15 43.13 5.50 -11.33
N LEU A 16 42.28 6.35 -10.75
CA LEU A 16 42.26 6.62 -9.30
C LEU A 16 41.87 5.36 -8.51
N VAL A 17 40.78 4.66 -8.93
CA VAL A 17 40.35 3.41 -8.30
C VAL A 17 41.47 2.37 -8.38
N LYS A 18 42.12 2.26 -9.53
CA LYS A 18 43.27 1.33 -9.71
C LYS A 18 44.43 1.68 -8.80
N ALA A 19 44.78 2.95 -8.68
CA ALA A 19 45.86 3.44 -7.81
C ALA A 19 45.59 3.15 -6.32
N LEU A 20 44.32 3.31 -5.87
CA LEU A 20 43.92 3.05 -4.49
C LEU A 20 43.78 1.57 -4.16
N THR A 21 43.33 0.73 -5.11
CA THR A 21 42.97 -0.67 -4.83
C THR A 21 43.94 -1.70 -5.42
N GLY A 22 44.76 -1.31 -6.40
CA GLY A 22 45.57 -2.21 -7.20
C GLY A 22 44.80 -3.01 -8.26
N VAL A 23 43.46 -2.83 -8.33
CA VAL A 23 42.56 -3.58 -9.21
C VAL A 23 42.10 -2.69 -10.38
N ASP A 24 42.24 -3.18 -11.60
CA ASP A 24 41.69 -2.54 -12.79
C ASP A 24 40.21 -2.84 -12.87
N ALA A 25 39.39 -1.80 -12.70
CA ALA A 25 37.92 -1.88 -12.68
C ALA A 25 37.34 -2.16 -14.08
N ASP A 26 38.05 -1.81 -15.17
CA ASP A 26 37.64 -2.05 -16.56
C ASP A 26 37.82 -3.51 -16.93
N ARG A 27 36.74 -4.24 -17.12
CA ARG A 27 36.74 -5.69 -17.39
C ARG A 27 36.46 -6.05 -18.84
N LEU A 28 35.77 -5.18 -19.59
CA LEU A 28 35.42 -5.45 -20.97
C LEU A 28 36.59 -5.16 -21.91
N LYS A 29 36.77 -6.02 -22.91
CA LYS A 29 37.79 -5.78 -23.93
C LYS A 29 37.59 -4.47 -24.68
N GLU A 30 36.34 -4.07 -24.85
CA GLU A 30 35.94 -2.82 -25.49
C GLU A 30 36.28 -1.59 -24.62
N GLU A 31 36.17 -1.68 -23.30
CA GLU A 31 36.59 -0.63 -22.37
C GLU A 31 38.09 -0.37 -22.50
N LYS A 32 38.90 -1.44 -22.47
CA LYS A 32 40.34 -1.36 -22.62
C LYS A 32 40.79 -0.85 -24.00
N ALA A 33 40.05 -1.21 -25.05
CA ALA A 33 40.35 -0.76 -26.41
C ALA A 33 39.97 0.72 -26.66
N ARG A 34 38.94 1.21 -25.99
CA ARG A 34 38.44 2.61 -26.14
C ARG A 34 38.91 3.55 -25.05
N GLY A 35 39.50 3.04 -23.97
CA GLY A 35 39.91 3.83 -22.81
C GLY A 35 38.78 4.44 -22.00
N ILE A 36 37.52 3.94 -22.17
CA ILE A 36 36.33 4.47 -21.49
C ILE A 36 35.60 3.35 -20.78
N THR A 37 35.17 3.59 -19.54
CA THR A 37 34.31 2.69 -18.78
C THR A 37 32.91 2.68 -19.37
N ILE A 38 32.39 1.52 -19.76
CA ILE A 38 31.07 1.33 -20.39
C ILE A 38 30.04 0.82 -19.38
N ASP A 39 30.43 -0.12 -18.53
CA ASP A 39 29.57 -0.69 -17.48
C ASP A 39 30.15 -0.38 -16.09
N LEU A 40 29.44 -0.74 -15.03
CA LEU A 40 29.91 -0.54 -13.66
C LEU A 40 31.19 -1.37 -13.39
N GLY A 41 32.25 -0.70 -13.00
CA GLY A 41 33.45 -1.30 -12.48
C GLY A 41 33.35 -1.52 -10.96
N PHE A 42 33.93 -2.59 -10.46
CA PHE A 42 33.96 -2.90 -9.03
C PHE A 42 35.35 -3.27 -8.57
N ALA A 43 35.82 -2.61 -7.51
CA ALA A 43 37.08 -2.91 -6.86
C ALA A 43 36.90 -2.92 -5.34
N TYR A 44 37.81 -3.62 -4.65
CA TYR A 44 37.71 -3.75 -3.19
C TYR A 44 39.09 -3.56 -2.58
N LYS A 45 39.15 -2.82 -1.47
CA LYS A 45 40.37 -2.69 -0.66
C LYS A 45 40.11 -3.15 0.76
N ALA A 46 40.82 -4.14 1.21
CA ALA A 46 40.72 -4.66 2.57
C ALA A 46 41.79 -4.01 3.46
N SER A 47 41.37 -3.66 4.68
CA SER A 47 42.26 -3.30 5.77
C SER A 47 42.80 -4.55 6.48
N THR A 48 43.82 -4.36 7.32
CA THR A 48 44.43 -5.42 8.14
C THR A 48 43.48 -6.03 9.16
N ASP A 49 42.46 -5.27 9.59
CA ASP A 49 41.38 -5.72 10.51
C ASP A 49 40.24 -6.48 9.80
N GLY A 50 40.34 -6.69 8.48
CA GLY A 50 39.34 -7.36 7.67
C GLY A 50 38.22 -6.45 7.18
N THR A 51 38.20 -5.18 7.57
CA THR A 51 37.25 -4.18 7.04
C THR A 51 37.50 -3.95 5.55
N VAL A 52 36.43 -3.77 4.75
CA VAL A 52 36.54 -3.64 3.30
C VAL A 52 35.90 -2.33 2.84
N LEU A 53 36.61 -1.58 2.02
CA LEU A 53 36.05 -0.51 1.18
C LEU A 53 35.70 -1.10 -0.19
N GLY A 54 34.45 -0.99 -0.59
CA GLY A 54 33.99 -1.34 -1.94
C GLY A 54 33.93 -0.09 -2.80
N PHE A 55 34.53 -0.14 -3.98
CA PHE A 55 34.50 0.93 -4.96
C PHE A 55 33.56 0.56 -6.11
N VAL A 56 32.70 1.49 -6.47
CA VAL A 56 31.87 1.43 -7.67
C VAL A 56 32.38 2.50 -8.62
N ASP A 57 33.07 2.08 -9.66
CA ASP A 57 33.53 2.97 -10.72
C ASP A 57 32.42 3.14 -11.74
N VAL A 58 31.89 4.37 -11.84
CA VAL A 58 30.75 4.67 -12.72
C VAL A 58 31.24 5.25 -14.04
N PRO A 59 30.55 4.89 -15.17
CA PRO A 59 30.85 5.45 -16.46
C PRO A 59 30.69 6.98 -16.46
N GLY A 60 31.62 7.68 -17.08
CA GLY A 60 31.58 9.16 -17.18
C GLY A 60 30.69 9.68 -18.30
N HIS A 61 30.36 8.87 -19.31
CA HIS A 61 29.68 9.32 -20.52
C HIS A 61 28.15 9.45 -20.32
N GLU A 62 27.54 10.54 -20.80
CA GLU A 62 26.09 10.84 -20.67
C GLU A 62 25.16 9.72 -21.13
N LYS A 63 25.52 8.99 -22.22
CA LYS A 63 24.76 7.84 -22.74
C LYS A 63 24.76 6.66 -21.78
N LEU A 64 25.69 6.61 -20.81
CA LEU A 64 25.85 5.53 -19.85
C LEU A 64 25.33 5.89 -18.44
N LEU A 65 24.68 7.05 -18.29
CA LEU A 65 24.10 7.51 -17.03
C LEU A 65 23.12 6.51 -16.38
N ARG A 66 22.42 5.73 -17.21
CA ARG A 66 21.59 4.61 -16.71
C ARG A 66 22.41 3.60 -15.91
N ASN A 67 23.64 3.32 -16.33
CA ASN A 67 24.54 2.43 -15.59
C ASN A 67 25.02 3.11 -14.30
N MET A 68 25.36 4.40 -14.36
CA MET A 68 25.70 5.18 -13.17
C MET A 68 24.57 5.17 -12.14
N LEU A 69 23.32 5.42 -12.55
CA LEU A 69 22.17 5.44 -11.64
C LEU A 69 21.95 4.08 -10.96
N ALA A 70 22.14 2.99 -11.69
CA ALA A 70 22.06 1.65 -11.09
C ALA A 70 23.18 1.37 -10.06
N GLY A 71 24.37 1.93 -10.29
CA GLY A 71 25.49 1.84 -9.35
C GLY A 71 25.36 2.78 -8.15
N ALA A 72 24.65 3.90 -8.32
CA ALA A 72 24.48 4.90 -7.26
C ALA A 72 23.61 4.44 -6.09
N THR A 73 22.85 3.36 -6.30
CA THR A 73 22.05 2.75 -5.22
C THR A 73 22.97 2.11 -4.19
N GLY A 74 22.88 2.58 -2.95
CA GLY A 74 23.67 2.07 -1.83
C GLY A 74 25.10 2.62 -1.76
N ILE A 75 25.43 3.71 -2.49
CA ILE A 75 26.65 4.47 -2.26
C ILE A 75 26.54 5.21 -0.91
N ASP A 76 27.52 4.99 -0.06
CA ASP A 76 27.62 5.63 1.25
C ASP A 76 28.46 6.90 1.23
N HIS A 77 29.43 6.95 0.32
CA HIS A 77 30.39 8.05 0.20
C HIS A 77 30.78 8.28 -1.27
N VAL A 78 30.82 9.53 -1.70
CA VAL A 78 31.14 9.90 -3.08
C VAL A 78 32.59 10.39 -3.18
N VAL A 79 33.32 9.92 -4.18
CA VAL A 79 34.56 10.55 -4.65
C VAL A 79 34.26 11.26 -5.96
N LEU A 80 34.09 12.59 -5.88
CA LEU A 80 33.92 13.43 -7.06
C LEU A 80 35.30 13.69 -7.68
N VAL A 81 35.52 13.16 -8.88
CA VAL A 81 36.81 13.23 -9.57
C VAL A 81 36.78 14.37 -10.59
N VAL A 82 37.67 15.35 -10.40
CA VAL A 82 37.84 16.48 -11.29
C VAL A 82 39.31 16.61 -11.67
N ALA A 83 39.62 16.71 -12.95
CA ALA A 83 40.98 16.91 -13.40
C ALA A 83 41.39 18.40 -13.25
N ALA A 84 42.57 18.64 -12.70
CA ALA A 84 43.05 19.97 -12.41
C ALA A 84 43.36 20.81 -13.66
N ASP A 85 43.73 20.16 -14.76
CA ASP A 85 43.96 20.78 -16.07
C ASP A 85 42.64 21.32 -16.68
N ASP A 86 41.56 20.57 -16.63
CA ASP A 86 40.27 20.88 -17.24
C ASP A 86 39.34 21.69 -16.30
N GLY A 87 39.35 21.39 -15.00
CA GLY A 87 38.36 21.88 -14.05
C GLY A 87 37.00 21.20 -14.16
N PRO A 88 35.93 21.78 -13.56
CA PRO A 88 34.59 21.21 -13.59
C PRO A 88 33.95 21.23 -14.99
N MET A 89 33.76 20.07 -15.60
CA MET A 89 33.19 19.87 -16.94
C MET A 89 31.66 19.60 -16.89
N PRO A 90 30.95 19.66 -18.01
CA PRO A 90 29.48 19.48 -18.03
C PRO A 90 28.98 18.19 -17.35
N GLN A 91 29.65 17.06 -17.60
CA GLN A 91 29.26 15.77 -16.96
C GLN A 91 29.53 15.77 -15.45
N THR A 92 30.55 16.52 -14.97
CA THR A 92 30.77 16.71 -13.53
C THR A 92 29.56 17.39 -12.88
N ARG A 93 28.97 18.39 -13.56
CA ARG A 93 27.76 19.09 -13.09
C ARG A 93 26.54 18.18 -13.10
N GLU A 94 26.36 17.36 -14.14
CA GLU A 94 25.25 16.41 -14.23
C GLU A 94 25.35 15.31 -13.15
N HIS A 95 26.54 14.74 -12.96
CA HIS A 95 26.76 13.75 -11.89
C HIS A 95 26.51 14.35 -10.51
N LEU A 96 26.95 15.58 -10.28
CA LEU A 96 26.72 16.28 -9.02
C LEU A 96 25.22 16.55 -8.78
N ALA A 97 24.48 16.93 -9.81
CA ALA A 97 23.03 17.09 -9.71
C ALA A 97 22.31 15.77 -9.35
N ILE A 98 22.75 14.65 -9.92
CA ILE A 98 22.22 13.31 -9.60
C ILE A 98 22.55 12.92 -8.15
N ILE A 99 23.79 13.14 -7.71
CA ILE A 99 24.26 12.90 -6.33
C ILE A 99 23.37 13.67 -5.34
N ASP A 100 23.09 14.94 -5.65
CA ASP A 100 22.24 15.80 -4.82
C ASP A 100 20.76 15.36 -4.81
N LEU A 101 20.21 14.93 -5.95
CA LEU A 101 18.85 14.35 -6.03
C LEU A 101 18.73 13.04 -5.26
N LEU A 102 19.77 12.20 -5.27
CA LEU A 102 19.82 10.95 -4.50
C LEU A 102 20.07 11.19 -3.00
N GLY A 103 20.35 12.45 -2.59
CA GLY A 103 20.58 12.82 -1.20
C GLY A 103 21.91 12.30 -0.64
N LEU A 104 22.89 12.06 -1.51
CA LEU A 104 24.23 11.67 -1.12
C LEU A 104 24.98 12.93 -0.65
N ASN A 105 25.11 13.09 0.65
CA ASN A 105 25.65 14.29 1.31
C ASN A 105 27.02 14.07 1.96
N ARG A 106 27.64 12.93 1.69
CA ARG A 106 28.99 12.58 2.18
C ARG A 106 29.89 12.33 0.98
N GLY A 107 31.00 13.00 0.95
CA GLY A 107 31.93 12.86 -0.15
C GLY A 107 33.20 13.68 0.03
N VAL A 108 34.14 13.42 -0.87
CA VAL A 108 35.42 14.11 -1.01
C VAL A 108 35.63 14.40 -2.50
N VAL A 109 36.32 15.46 -2.82
CA VAL A 109 36.75 15.74 -4.19
C VAL A 109 38.21 15.34 -4.36
N ALA A 110 38.45 14.46 -5.33
CA ALA A 110 39.79 14.15 -5.80
C ALA A 110 40.12 15.06 -7.00
N LEU A 111 40.98 16.06 -6.79
CA LEU A 111 41.47 16.95 -7.84
C LEU A 111 42.67 16.28 -8.50
N THR A 112 42.38 15.48 -9.56
CA THR A 112 43.35 14.62 -10.23
C THR A 112 44.27 15.36 -11.18
N LYS A 113 45.32 14.68 -11.69
CA LYS A 113 46.33 15.22 -12.58
C LYS A 113 47.05 16.47 -11.98
N ALA A 114 47.16 16.48 -10.65
CA ALA A 114 47.83 17.59 -9.96
C ALA A 114 49.32 17.77 -10.35
N ASP A 115 49.94 16.71 -10.83
CA ASP A 115 51.30 16.69 -11.35
C ASP A 115 51.47 17.37 -12.72
N LEU A 116 50.39 17.58 -13.46
CA LEU A 116 50.44 18.17 -14.83
C LEU A 116 50.24 19.67 -14.86
N VAL A 117 49.93 20.29 -13.73
CA VAL A 117 49.55 21.71 -13.68
C VAL A 117 50.44 22.50 -12.74
N SER A 118 50.52 23.82 -12.99
CA SER A 118 51.19 24.75 -12.08
C SER A 118 50.39 24.92 -10.77
N PRO A 119 51.05 25.32 -9.67
CA PRO A 119 50.38 25.62 -8.40
C PRO A 119 49.26 26.68 -8.54
N ALA A 120 49.43 27.66 -9.43
CA ALA A 120 48.40 28.66 -9.71
C ALA A 120 47.17 28.06 -10.38
N ARG A 121 47.31 27.18 -11.36
CA ARG A 121 46.20 26.45 -12.00
C ARG A 121 45.51 25.51 -11.02
N LEU A 122 46.28 24.83 -10.17
CA LEU A 122 45.74 23.96 -9.14
C LEU A 122 44.82 24.74 -8.17
N ALA A 123 45.28 25.88 -7.65
CA ALA A 123 44.48 26.77 -6.78
C ALA A 123 43.23 27.30 -7.49
N GLN A 124 43.34 27.67 -8.78
CA GLN A 124 42.19 28.07 -9.58
C GLN A 124 41.18 26.94 -9.73
N ALA A 125 41.58 25.73 -10.06
CA ALA A 125 40.69 24.58 -10.22
C ALA A 125 39.99 24.21 -8.89
N GLU A 126 40.71 24.32 -7.77
CA GLU A 126 40.11 24.14 -6.44
C GLU A 126 39.02 25.21 -6.18
N ALA A 127 39.25 26.48 -6.50
CA ALA A 127 38.25 27.53 -6.34
C ALA A 127 37.02 27.30 -7.24
N GLU A 128 37.20 26.88 -8.49
CA GLU A 128 36.13 26.51 -9.41
C GLU A 128 35.27 25.35 -8.84
N VAL A 129 35.90 24.32 -8.29
CA VAL A 129 35.22 23.19 -7.64
C VAL A 129 34.45 23.66 -6.41
N ARG A 130 35.05 24.44 -5.50
CA ARG A 130 34.36 24.94 -4.32
C ARG A 130 33.16 25.81 -4.68
N THR A 131 33.27 26.61 -5.72
CA THR A 131 32.15 27.43 -6.25
C THR A 131 31.01 26.52 -6.76
N LEU A 132 31.36 25.45 -7.48
CA LEU A 132 30.37 24.47 -7.97
C LEU A 132 29.65 23.74 -6.82
N LEU A 133 30.36 23.36 -5.77
CA LEU A 133 29.81 22.62 -4.63
C LEU A 133 28.92 23.48 -3.71
N ALA A 134 29.12 24.80 -3.66
CA ALA A 134 28.55 25.71 -2.66
C ALA A 134 27.00 25.59 -2.51
N SER A 135 26.30 25.24 -3.59
CA SER A 135 24.84 25.09 -3.61
C SER A 135 24.34 23.63 -3.55
N THR A 136 25.20 22.69 -3.23
CA THR A 136 24.90 21.25 -3.26
C THR A 136 25.06 20.61 -1.88
N ALA A 137 24.59 19.37 -1.75
CA ALA A 137 24.75 18.56 -0.54
C ALA A 137 26.22 18.29 -0.17
N LEU A 138 27.17 18.51 -1.09
CA LEU A 138 28.61 18.35 -0.90
C LEU A 138 29.35 19.68 -0.66
N ALA A 139 28.67 20.76 -0.29
CA ALA A 139 29.27 22.08 -0.06
C ALA A 139 30.46 22.09 0.92
N GLY A 140 30.45 21.19 1.91
CA GLY A 140 31.53 21.01 2.90
C GLY A 140 32.55 19.95 2.57
N ALA A 141 32.51 19.36 1.36
CA ALA A 141 33.45 18.31 0.99
C ALA A 141 34.88 18.82 0.90
N GLU A 142 35.82 18.03 1.42
CA GLU A 142 37.25 18.29 1.30
C GLU A 142 37.69 18.15 -0.16
N VAL A 143 38.63 19.02 -0.59
CA VAL A 143 39.20 18.96 -1.94
C VAL A 143 40.67 18.57 -1.79
N LEU A 144 41.03 17.39 -2.28
CA LEU A 144 42.36 16.81 -2.16
C LEU A 144 43.03 16.74 -3.54
N PRO A 145 44.16 17.46 -3.76
CA PRO A 145 44.96 17.29 -4.95
C PRO A 145 45.61 15.93 -4.96
N VAL A 146 45.48 15.19 -6.08
CA VAL A 146 46.01 13.83 -6.21
C VAL A 146 46.62 13.59 -7.58
N SER A 147 47.61 12.72 -7.64
CA SER A 147 48.13 12.15 -8.89
C SER A 147 48.17 10.64 -8.81
N SER A 148 47.40 10.00 -9.68
CA SER A 148 47.42 8.53 -9.81
C SER A 148 48.72 7.98 -10.43
N VAL A 149 49.53 8.85 -11.04
CA VAL A 149 50.80 8.50 -11.70
C VAL A 149 51.97 8.57 -10.72
N THR A 150 52.09 9.69 -9.98
CA THR A 150 53.16 9.90 -9.02
C THR A 150 52.88 9.35 -7.62
N GLY A 151 51.59 9.09 -7.32
CA GLY A 151 51.14 8.65 -6.00
C GLY A 151 50.91 9.82 -5.00
N SER A 152 51.20 11.05 -5.40
CA SER A 152 50.99 12.22 -4.52
C SER A 152 49.54 12.39 -4.16
N GLY A 153 49.20 12.68 -2.87
CA GLY A 153 47.86 12.89 -2.33
C GLY A 153 47.04 11.59 -2.18
N LEU A 154 47.52 10.44 -2.66
CA LEU A 154 46.78 9.17 -2.49
C LEU A 154 46.73 8.72 -1.04
N PRO A 155 47.80 8.81 -0.21
CA PRO A 155 47.72 8.45 1.21
C PRO A 155 46.69 9.28 1.99
N GLU A 156 46.62 10.59 1.71
CA GLU A 156 45.68 11.52 2.34
C GLU A 156 44.23 11.18 1.95
N LEU A 157 43.99 10.93 0.66
CA LEU A 157 42.68 10.48 0.17
C LEU A 157 42.25 9.15 0.80
N GLU A 158 43.19 8.19 0.85
CA GLU A 158 42.92 6.89 1.49
C GLU A 158 42.61 7.04 2.98
N ALA A 159 43.35 7.84 3.72
CA ALA A 159 43.08 8.12 5.12
C ALA A 159 41.71 8.76 5.32
N HIS A 160 41.34 9.72 4.45
CA HIS A 160 39.97 10.30 4.44
C HIS A 160 38.89 9.22 4.26
N LEU A 161 39.03 8.31 3.30
CA LEU A 161 38.06 7.26 3.03
C LEU A 161 37.92 6.27 4.19
N TRP A 162 39.02 5.91 4.86
CA TRP A 162 38.97 5.07 6.07
C TRP A 162 38.31 5.80 7.24
N SER A 163 38.59 7.09 7.43
CA SER A 163 37.94 7.93 8.43
C SER A 163 36.43 8.04 8.17
N ALA A 164 36.04 8.29 6.91
CA ALA A 164 34.65 8.32 6.49
C ALA A 164 33.95 6.98 6.79
N ARG A 165 34.61 5.86 6.59
CA ARG A 165 34.11 4.53 6.95
C ARG A 165 33.85 4.40 8.46
N ALA A 166 34.77 4.88 9.27
CA ALA A 166 34.65 4.82 10.73
C ALA A 166 33.51 5.68 11.27
N ALA A 167 33.22 6.81 10.61
CA ALA A 167 32.15 7.71 10.95
C ALA A 167 30.74 7.24 10.52
N LEU A 168 30.67 6.24 9.65
CA LEU A 168 29.37 5.66 9.27
C LEU A 168 28.87 4.73 10.38
N PRO A 169 27.57 4.80 10.73
CA PRO A 169 26.97 3.78 11.56
C PRO A 169 27.28 2.41 10.96
N GLN A 170 27.61 1.44 11.79
CA GLN A 170 27.71 0.07 11.30
C GLN A 170 26.41 -0.23 10.55
N ALA A 171 26.53 -0.81 9.35
CA ALA A 171 25.37 -1.24 8.58
C ALA A 171 24.56 -2.18 9.47
N GLY A 172 23.61 -1.61 10.19
CA GLY A 172 22.73 -2.34 11.09
C GLY A 172 21.74 -3.14 10.27
N GLU A 173 21.22 -4.19 10.84
CA GLU A 173 20.12 -4.99 10.28
C GLU A 173 18.81 -4.19 10.26
N ARG A 174 18.85 -2.95 9.77
CA ARG A 174 17.65 -2.09 9.71
C ARG A 174 16.76 -2.52 8.56
N GLY A 175 15.54 -2.88 8.90
CA GLY A 175 14.53 -3.29 7.94
C GLY A 175 14.71 -4.71 7.41
N HIS A 176 13.72 -5.19 6.70
CA HIS A 176 13.77 -6.47 6.00
C HIS A 176 14.70 -6.39 4.79
N PHE A 177 15.30 -7.53 4.43
CA PHE A 177 16.29 -7.60 3.35
C PHE A 177 15.73 -7.11 2.01
N ARG A 178 16.53 -6.25 1.34
CA ARG A 178 16.30 -5.74 -0.01
C ARG A 178 17.61 -5.63 -0.77
N LEU A 179 17.68 -6.25 -1.95
CA LEU A 179 18.81 -6.14 -2.88
C LEU A 179 18.31 -5.67 -4.24
N ALA A 180 18.88 -4.57 -4.74
CA ALA A 180 18.61 -4.07 -6.09
C ALA A 180 19.47 -4.84 -7.10
N VAL A 181 18.84 -5.58 -8.00
CA VAL A 181 19.55 -6.39 -9.01
C VAL A 181 20.12 -5.50 -10.11
N ASP A 182 21.44 -5.48 -10.26
CA ASP A 182 22.14 -4.78 -11.34
C ASP A 182 22.54 -5.72 -12.50
N ARG A 183 22.78 -7.00 -12.23
CA ARG A 183 23.11 -8.02 -13.24
C ARG A 183 22.49 -9.36 -12.88
N SER A 184 22.13 -10.13 -13.92
CA SER A 184 21.74 -11.54 -13.81
C SER A 184 22.49 -12.37 -14.86
N PHE A 185 23.05 -13.49 -14.47
CA PHE A 185 23.77 -14.40 -15.37
C PHE A 185 23.69 -15.85 -14.87
N SER A 186 23.97 -16.80 -15.76
CA SER A 186 24.06 -18.22 -15.42
C SER A 186 25.49 -18.68 -15.41
N LEU A 187 25.87 -19.46 -14.42
CA LEU A 187 27.13 -20.16 -14.34
C LEU A 187 26.91 -21.67 -14.48
N ALA A 188 27.70 -22.32 -15.34
CA ALA A 188 27.61 -23.75 -15.54
C ALA A 188 27.82 -24.50 -14.21
N GLY A 189 26.91 -25.44 -13.90
CA GLY A 189 26.95 -26.22 -12.66
C GLY A 189 26.45 -25.47 -11.40
N ILE A 190 26.29 -24.15 -11.44
CA ILE A 190 25.86 -23.33 -10.30
C ILE A 190 24.40 -22.84 -10.44
N GLY A 191 24.00 -22.48 -11.66
CA GLY A 191 22.67 -21.96 -11.96
C GLY A 191 22.62 -20.45 -12.06
N THR A 192 21.47 -19.87 -11.72
CA THR A 192 21.24 -18.42 -11.82
C THR A 192 21.91 -17.67 -10.68
N VAL A 193 22.71 -16.68 -11.05
CA VAL A 193 23.39 -15.77 -10.12
C VAL A 193 22.91 -14.35 -10.41
N VAL A 194 22.50 -13.63 -9.38
CA VAL A 194 22.20 -12.21 -9.44
C VAL A 194 23.23 -11.43 -8.64
N THR A 195 23.59 -10.25 -9.10
CA THR A 195 24.41 -9.32 -8.33
C THR A 195 23.69 -8.02 -8.10
N GLY A 196 24.03 -7.34 -7.01
CA GLY A 196 23.43 -6.07 -6.65
C GLY A 196 23.93 -5.55 -5.32
N THR A 197 23.46 -4.37 -4.97
CA THR A 197 23.71 -3.78 -3.66
C THR A 197 22.55 -4.08 -2.71
N ALA A 198 22.86 -4.63 -1.53
CA ALA A 198 21.92 -4.77 -0.45
C ALA A 198 21.69 -3.39 0.20
N VAL A 199 20.46 -2.89 0.11
CA VAL A 199 20.10 -1.54 0.62
C VAL A 199 19.50 -1.60 2.01
N ALA A 200 19.01 -2.76 2.46
CA ALA A 200 18.43 -2.96 3.78
C ALA A 200 18.58 -4.41 4.25
N GLY A 201 18.61 -4.61 5.54
CA GLY A 201 18.52 -5.90 6.21
C GLY A 201 19.72 -6.83 6.01
N ARG A 202 19.47 -8.10 6.29
CA ARG A 202 20.46 -9.21 6.23
C ARG A 202 19.88 -10.36 5.43
N VAL A 203 20.75 -11.10 4.74
CA VAL A 203 20.44 -12.35 4.04
C VAL A 203 21.43 -13.43 4.42
N MET A 204 20.98 -14.67 4.50
CA MET A 204 21.81 -15.84 4.77
C MET A 204 21.63 -16.91 3.68
N VAL A 205 22.62 -17.76 3.55
CA VAL A 205 22.48 -18.99 2.73
C VAL A 205 21.33 -19.84 3.30
N GLY A 206 20.44 -20.27 2.42
CA GLY A 206 19.23 -21.02 2.80
C GLY A 206 17.95 -20.18 2.86
N ASP A 207 18.05 -18.86 2.93
CA ASP A 207 16.88 -17.99 3.04
C ASP A 207 15.92 -18.13 1.86
N LYS A 208 14.62 -18.02 2.18
CA LYS A 208 13.55 -17.92 1.20
C LYS A 208 13.21 -16.44 1.01
N LEU A 209 13.30 -15.98 -0.21
CA LEU A 209 13.09 -14.59 -0.61
C LEU A 209 12.10 -14.54 -1.78
N LEU A 210 11.74 -13.34 -2.18
CA LEU A 210 10.89 -13.08 -3.34
C LEU A 210 11.63 -12.26 -4.40
N LEU A 211 11.46 -12.65 -5.66
CA LEU A 211 11.77 -11.80 -6.80
C LEU A 211 10.62 -10.78 -6.97
N SER A 212 10.87 -9.53 -6.72
CA SER A 212 9.90 -8.43 -6.80
C SER A 212 10.19 -7.57 -8.05
N PRO A 213 9.17 -7.15 -8.82
CA PRO A 213 7.74 -7.13 -8.48
C PRO A 213 6.98 -8.43 -8.79
N ALA A 214 7.59 -9.43 -9.40
CA ALA A 214 6.90 -10.65 -9.88
C ALA A 214 6.29 -11.52 -8.76
N GLY A 215 6.76 -11.40 -7.51
CA GLY A 215 6.29 -12.19 -6.38
C GLY A 215 6.75 -13.66 -6.42
N LYS A 216 7.73 -14.00 -7.27
CA LYS A 216 8.20 -15.38 -7.41
C LYS A 216 9.12 -15.75 -6.26
N ALA A 217 8.83 -16.87 -5.60
CA ALA A 217 9.68 -17.39 -4.53
C ALA A 217 11.02 -17.90 -5.06
N VAL A 218 12.10 -17.49 -4.41
CA VAL A 218 13.48 -17.91 -4.67
C VAL A 218 14.17 -18.34 -3.39
N ARG A 219 15.20 -19.15 -3.50
CA ARG A 219 16.02 -19.58 -2.35
C ARG A 219 17.48 -19.31 -2.60
N VAL A 220 18.16 -18.75 -1.62
CA VAL A 220 19.61 -18.51 -1.65
C VAL A 220 20.37 -19.83 -1.45
N ARG A 221 21.12 -20.28 -2.46
CA ARG A 221 21.97 -21.48 -2.40
C ARG A 221 23.39 -21.18 -1.98
N GLY A 222 23.85 -19.98 -2.28
CA GLY A 222 25.20 -19.53 -1.98
C GLY A 222 25.29 -18.02 -2.11
N LEU A 223 26.26 -17.44 -1.47
CA LEU A 223 26.41 -16.01 -1.31
C LEU A 223 27.91 -15.63 -1.41
N HIS A 224 28.15 -14.55 -2.15
CA HIS A 224 29.43 -13.82 -2.08
C HIS A 224 29.15 -12.40 -1.62
N ALA A 225 29.88 -11.94 -0.62
CA ALA A 225 29.88 -10.55 -0.17
C ALA A 225 31.21 -9.91 -0.53
N GLN A 226 31.18 -8.77 -1.26
CA GLN A 226 32.39 -8.04 -1.66
C GLN A 226 33.47 -8.95 -2.31
N ASN A 227 33.05 -9.82 -3.23
CA ASN A 227 33.84 -10.79 -3.98
C ASN A 227 34.46 -11.91 -3.14
N ARG A 228 34.00 -12.18 -1.92
CA ARG A 228 34.40 -13.29 -1.05
C ARG A 228 33.22 -14.16 -0.73
N GLN A 229 33.42 -15.47 -0.69
CA GLN A 229 32.40 -16.40 -0.23
C GLN A 229 32.02 -16.06 1.22
N ALA A 230 30.72 -16.06 1.53
CA ALA A 230 30.20 -15.74 2.84
C ALA A 230 28.90 -16.51 3.13
N GLU A 231 28.59 -16.72 4.40
CA GLU A 231 27.34 -17.34 4.85
C GLU A 231 26.23 -16.31 5.02
N ALA A 232 26.59 -15.02 5.18
CA ALA A 232 25.66 -13.92 5.33
C ALA A 232 26.10 -12.68 4.56
N GLY A 233 25.11 -11.88 4.13
CA GLY A 233 25.30 -10.57 3.51
C GLY A 233 24.45 -9.52 4.20
N LEU A 234 24.96 -8.30 4.30
CA LEU A 234 24.35 -7.18 5.02
C LEU A 234 24.09 -6.00 4.10
N ALA A 235 23.18 -5.13 4.52
CA ALA A 235 22.99 -3.81 3.92
C ALA A 235 24.32 -3.05 3.81
N GLY A 236 24.50 -2.26 2.73
CA GLY A 236 25.76 -1.57 2.45
C GLY A 236 26.84 -2.47 1.84
N GLN A 237 26.51 -3.71 1.47
CA GLN A 237 27.43 -4.60 0.76
C GLN A 237 26.93 -4.88 -0.66
N ARG A 238 27.88 -5.02 -1.57
CA ARG A 238 27.60 -5.63 -2.86
C ARG A 238 27.62 -7.14 -2.73
N LEU A 239 26.53 -7.78 -3.12
CA LEU A 239 26.34 -9.22 -2.99
C LEU A 239 26.21 -9.88 -4.36
N ALA A 240 26.63 -11.14 -4.45
CA ALA A 240 26.27 -12.07 -5.51
C ALA A 240 25.50 -13.23 -4.86
N LEU A 241 24.26 -13.42 -5.27
CA LEU A 241 23.38 -14.46 -4.75
C LEU A 241 23.17 -15.54 -5.81
N ASN A 242 23.52 -16.78 -5.49
CA ASN A 242 23.11 -17.93 -6.26
C ASN A 242 21.67 -18.30 -5.86
N LEU A 243 20.73 -18.25 -6.80
CA LEU A 243 19.31 -18.42 -6.56
C LEU A 243 18.78 -19.72 -7.15
N ALA A 244 17.99 -20.45 -6.34
CA ALA A 244 17.15 -21.54 -6.79
C ALA A 244 15.71 -21.06 -7.01
N GLY A 245 15.00 -21.73 -7.92
CA GLY A 245 13.59 -21.45 -8.18
C GLY A 245 13.35 -20.41 -9.27
N VAL A 246 14.41 -19.92 -9.92
CA VAL A 246 14.29 -18.91 -10.98
C VAL A 246 15.33 -19.12 -12.08
N ASP A 247 14.94 -18.91 -13.33
CA ASP A 247 15.85 -18.88 -14.47
C ASP A 247 16.37 -17.46 -14.71
N LYS A 248 17.58 -17.38 -15.31
CA LYS A 248 18.22 -16.09 -15.66
C LYS A 248 17.28 -15.16 -16.43
N ASN A 249 16.49 -15.69 -17.37
CA ASN A 249 15.62 -14.92 -18.24
C ASN A 249 14.39 -14.35 -17.52
N GLU A 250 14.12 -14.82 -16.30
CA GLU A 250 13.02 -14.34 -15.46
C GLU A 250 13.45 -13.21 -14.52
N VAL A 251 14.76 -12.92 -14.44
CA VAL A 251 15.31 -11.85 -13.61
C VAL A 251 15.85 -10.75 -14.49
N ALA A 252 15.20 -9.61 -14.44
CA ALA A 252 15.63 -8.42 -15.15
C ALA A 252 16.51 -7.51 -14.27
N ARG A 253 17.37 -6.71 -14.91
CA ARG A 253 18.01 -5.59 -14.24
C ARG A 253 16.91 -4.63 -13.73
N GLY A 254 17.02 -4.22 -12.48
CA GLY A 254 16.04 -3.37 -11.80
C GLY A 254 15.00 -4.15 -10.98
N ASP A 255 14.97 -5.47 -11.10
CA ASP A 255 14.23 -6.28 -10.14
C ASP A 255 14.86 -6.22 -8.75
N TRP A 256 14.10 -6.64 -7.76
CA TRP A 256 14.57 -6.72 -6.37
C TRP A 256 14.53 -8.15 -5.88
N ILE A 257 15.51 -8.54 -5.10
CA ILE A 257 15.45 -9.74 -4.25
C ILE A 257 15.14 -9.25 -2.84
N VAL A 258 13.98 -9.65 -2.29
CA VAL A 258 13.47 -9.10 -1.03
C VAL A 258 12.97 -10.18 -0.09
N ALA A 259 13.03 -9.92 1.21
CA ALA A 259 12.24 -10.66 2.19
C ALA A 259 10.74 -10.42 1.94
N GLU A 260 9.90 -11.42 2.25
CA GLU A 260 8.46 -11.36 1.98
C GLU A 260 7.78 -10.09 2.51
N PRO A 261 8.05 -9.59 3.75
CA PRO A 261 7.41 -8.37 4.25
C PRO A 261 7.80 -7.10 3.46
N ALA A 262 8.94 -7.09 2.77
CA ALA A 262 9.40 -5.97 1.94
C ALA A 262 8.90 -6.05 0.48
N HIS A 263 8.09 -7.06 0.13
CA HIS A 263 7.52 -7.20 -1.21
C HIS A 263 6.32 -6.25 -1.39
N ALA A 264 6.57 -5.12 -2.02
CA ALA A 264 5.58 -4.06 -2.24
C ALA A 264 5.56 -3.63 -3.72
N PRO A 265 5.01 -4.46 -4.63
CA PRO A 265 4.89 -4.10 -6.04
C PRO A 265 3.88 -2.97 -6.22
N THR A 266 4.25 -1.95 -6.98
CA THR A 266 3.39 -0.79 -7.25
C THR A 266 3.54 -0.28 -8.67
N GLN A 267 2.44 0.16 -9.29
CA GLN A 267 2.40 0.95 -10.51
C GLN A 267 2.11 2.42 -10.26
N ARG A 268 1.96 2.79 -8.97
CA ARG A 268 1.56 4.14 -8.61
C ARG A 268 2.15 4.48 -7.26
N LEU A 269 2.89 5.55 -7.20
CA LEU A 269 3.49 6.00 -5.95
C LEU A 269 3.31 7.52 -5.77
N ASP A 270 3.15 7.93 -4.52
CA ASP A 270 3.16 9.34 -4.15
C ASP A 270 4.56 9.74 -3.70
N ALA A 271 4.99 10.90 -4.13
CA ALA A 271 6.36 11.34 -3.93
C ALA A 271 6.47 12.86 -3.73
N ARG A 272 7.56 13.27 -3.10
CA ARG A 272 8.09 14.63 -3.22
C ARG A 272 9.03 14.67 -4.42
N VAL A 273 8.77 15.53 -5.38
CA VAL A 273 9.64 15.78 -6.54
C VAL A 273 10.26 17.17 -6.42
N ARG A 274 11.55 17.27 -6.69
CA ARG A 274 12.29 18.51 -6.91
C ARG A 274 12.74 18.58 -8.37
N VAL A 275 12.42 19.67 -9.04
CA VAL A 275 12.91 19.98 -10.39
C VAL A 275 14.26 20.67 -10.28
N LEU A 276 15.22 20.32 -11.14
CA LEU A 276 16.53 20.96 -11.14
C LEU A 276 16.42 22.44 -11.48
N ALA A 277 17.19 23.28 -10.80
CA ALA A 277 17.24 24.72 -11.07
C ALA A 277 17.81 25.05 -12.46
N SER A 278 18.59 24.13 -13.05
CA SER A 278 19.13 24.24 -14.41
C SER A 278 18.10 23.98 -15.51
N GLU A 279 16.89 23.49 -15.16
CA GLU A 279 15.84 23.28 -16.15
C GLU A 279 15.32 24.60 -16.71
N SER A 280 15.02 24.61 -18.01
CA SER A 280 14.52 25.80 -18.71
C SER A 280 12.99 25.93 -18.66
N LYS A 281 12.28 24.85 -18.29
CA LYS A 281 10.81 24.82 -18.30
C LYS A 281 10.28 24.19 -17.02
N PRO A 282 9.12 24.65 -16.52
CA PRO A 282 8.43 24.00 -15.43
C PRO A 282 8.00 22.58 -15.79
N LEU A 283 7.97 21.68 -14.80
CA LEU A 283 7.43 20.34 -14.96
C LEU A 283 5.90 20.38 -14.90
N ALA A 284 5.26 20.09 -16.03
CA ALA A 284 3.81 20.17 -16.19
C ALA A 284 3.10 18.87 -15.81
N HIS A 285 1.79 18.99 -15.59
CA HIS A 285 0.91 17.84 -15.36
C HIS A 285 0.92 16.90 -16.57
N TRP A 286 0.98 15.59 -16.28
CA TRP A 286 0.94 14.51 -17.27
C TRP A 286 2.19 14.42 -18.16
N THR A 287 3.28 15.09 -17.79
CA THR A 287 4.54 15.00 -18.54
C THR A 287 5.07 13.57 -18.50
N PRO A 288 5.38 12.96 -19.67
CA PRO A 288 6.01 11.65 -19.75
C PRO A 288 7.50 11.76 -19.41
N LEU A 289 7.99 10.86 -18.58
CA LEU A 289 9.37 10.81 -18.07
C LEU A 289 9.86 9.37 -17.95
N HIS A 290 11.16 9.20 -17.81
CA HIS A 290 11.77 7.99 -17.29
C HIS A 290 12.04 8.16 -15.79
N LEU A 291 11.54 7.22 -14.99
CA LEU A 291 11.86 7.11 -13.57
C LEU A 291 12.96 6.08 -13.37
N HIS A 292 14.03 6.49 -12.71
CA HIS A 292 15.12 5.63 -12.27
C HIS A 292 15.09 5.50 -10.75
N LEU A 293 14.85 4.28 -10.25
CA LEU A 293 14.83 3.94 -8.82
C LEU A 293 15.64 2.66 -8.62
N GLY A 294 16.74 2.75 -7.87
CA GLY A 294 17.69 1.64 -7.86
C GLY A 294 18.24 1.40 -9.26
N ALA A 295 18.24 0.16 -9.69
CA ALA A 295 18.65 -0.23 -11.04
C ALA A 295 17.49 -0.26 -12.05
N VAL A 296 16.25 0.03 -11.61
CA VAL A 296 15.07 0.05 -12.49
C VAL A 296 15.06 1.31 -13.35
N ASP A 297 14.59 1.16 -14.58
CA ASP A 297 14.24 2.22 -15.52
C ASP A 297 12.83 1.90 -16.03
N VAL A 298 11.89 2.81 -15.80
CA VAL A 298 10.48 2.64 -16.17
C VAL A 298 9.89 3.96 -16.64
N GLY A 299 9.06 3.89 -17.68
CA GLY A 299 8.26 5.04 -18.11
C GLY A 299 7.28 5.44 -17.01
N ALA A 300 7.13 6.74 -16.82
CA ALA A 300 6.27 7.33 -15.82
C ALA A 300 5.55 8.56 -16.33
N ARG A 301 4.40 8.88 -15.74
CA ARG A 301 3.70 10.15 -15.93
C ARG A 301 3.52 10.87 -14.61
N VAL A 302 3.75 12.18 -14.63
CA VAL A 302 3.63 13.02 -13.43
C VAL A 302 2.23 13.55 -13.29
N VAL A 303 1.55 13.19 -12.22
CA VAL A 303 0.26 13.75 -11.82
C VAL A 303 0.49 14.78 -10.70
N LEU A 304 0.37 16.06 -11.01
CA LEU A 304 0.50 17.11 -10.00
C LEU A 304 -0.67 17.04 -9.02
N LEU A 305 -0.39 16.99 -7.74
CA LEU A 305 -1.40 17.02 -6.67
C LEU A 305 -1.78 18.45 -6.27
N GLY A 306 -0.93 19.44 -6.58
CA GLY A 306 -1.24 20.86 -6.56
C GLY A 306 -1.90 21.34 -7.87
N GLN A 307 -1.98 22.65 -8.06
CA GLN A 307 -2.60 23.25 -9.24
C GLN A 307 -1.60 23.68 -10.30
N ASP A 308 -0.41 24.10 -9.90
CA ASP A 308 0.56 24.73 -10.79
C ASP A 308 1.67 23.78 -11.23
N PRO A 309 2.26 23.98 -12.43
CA PRO A 309 3.49 23.33 -12.83
C PRO A 309 4.61 23.60 -11.82
N ILE A 310 5.51 22.62 -11.66
CA ILE A 310 6.63 22.76 -10.73
C ILE A 310 7.73 23.58 -11.42
N ALA A 311 7.98 24.77 -10.93
CA ALA A 311 9.02 25.64 -11.46
C ALA A 311 10.43 25.03 -11.29
N PRO A 312 11.41 25.40 -12.14
CA PRO A 312 12.82 25.05 -11.92
C PRO A 312 13.29 25.46 -10.52
N GLY A 313 14.00 24.56 -9.84
CA GLY A 313 14.45 24.73 -8.46
C GLY A 313 13.37 24.46 -7.39
N ALA A 314 12.11 24.37 -7.75
CA ALA A 314 11.00 24.14 -6.82
C ALA A 314 10.74 22.66 -6.56
N SER A 315 9.99 22.39 -5.48
CA SER A 315 9.55 21.06 -5.09
C SER A 315 8.05 21.00 -4.89
N ALA A 316 7.43 19.89 -5.29
CA ALA A 316 6.01 19.67 -5.07
C ALA A 316 5.68 18.20 -4.78
N LEU A 317 4.49 17.98 -4.21
CA LEU A 317 3.91 16.66 -4.04
C LEU A 317 3.27 16.22 -5.36
N VAL A 318 3.61 15.02 -5.80
CA VAL A 318 3.09 14.43 -7.03
C VAL A 318 2.67 12.99 -6.81
N GLN A 319 1.86 12.48 -7.73
CA GLN A 319 1.75 11.04 -7.95
C GLN A 319 2.47 10.69 -9.25
N LEU A 320 3.22 9.61 -9.23
CA LEU A 320 3.84 9.04 -10.42
C LEU A 320 3.06 7.79 -10.82
N GLU A 321 2.53 7.79 -12.05
CA GLU A 321 1.89 6.62 -12.67
C GLU A 321 2.91 5.95 -13.57
N LEU A 322 3.16 4.66 -13.33
CA LEU A 322 4.23 3.88 -13.95
C LEU A 322 3.67 2.95 -15.03
N ASP A 323 4.42 2.75 -16.11
CA ASP A 323 4.01 1.88 -17.22
C ASP A 323 3.97 0.39 -16.81
N ARG A 324 4.75 -0.01 -15.81
CA ARG A 324 4.76 -1.37 -15.25
C ARG A 324 5.00 -1.35 -13.73
N PRO A 325 4.65 -2.44 -13.01
CA PRO A 325 4.95 -2.53 -11.58
C PRO A 325 6.46 -2.49 -11.31
N ILE A 326 6.82 -1.85 -10.20
CA ILE A 326 8.17 -1.88 -9.63
C ILE A 326 8.09 -2.17 -8.13
N GLY A 327 9.18 -2.60 -7.50
CA GLY A 327 9.32 -2.61 -6.05
C GLY A 327 9.74 -1.23 -5.56
N ALA A 328 8.97 -0.64 -4.65
CA ALA A 328 9.31 0.65 -4.03
C ALA A 328 8.80 0.71 -2.59
N LEU A 329 9.54 1.38 -1.71
CA LEU A 329 9.16 1.62 -0.32
C LEU A 329 9.32 3.10 0.04
N HIS A 330 8.78 3.49 1.18
CA HIS A 330 8.95 4.83 1.73
C HIS A 330 10.45 5.17 1.89
N GLY A 331 10.81 6.38 1.50
CA GLY A 331 12.19 6.85 1.59
C GLY A 331 13.07 6.49 0.38
N ASP A 332 12.63 5.59 -0.50
CA ASP A 332 13.39 5.28 -1.72
C ASP A 332 13.59 6.53 -2.57
N ARG A 333 14.83 6.77 -2.99
CA ARG A 333 15.21 7.91 -3.84
C ARG A 333 15.12 7.53 -5.30
N PHE A 334 14.73 8.48 -6.13
CA PHE A 334 14.64 8.31 -7.58
C PHE A 334 15.08 9.55 -8.33
N VAL A 335 15.46 9.34 -9.59
CA VAL A 335 15.80 10.40 -10.55
C VAL A 335 14.79 10.34 -11.70
N LEU A 336 14.38 11.52 -12.18
CA LEU A 336 13.51 11.70 -13.34
C LEU A 336 14.31 12.24 -14.51
N ARG A 337 14.20 11.55 -15.65
CA ARG A 337 14.81 11.97 -16.90
C ARG A 337 13.76 12.24 -17.96
N ASP A 338 14.08 13.03 -18.96
CA ASP A 338 13.19 13.28 -20.09
C ASP A 338 12.88 11.99 -20.89
N GLN A 339 11.89 12.04 -21.75
CA GLN A 339 11.44 10.88 -22.52
C GLN A 339 12.52 10.29 -23.44
N SER A 340 13.50 11.09 -23.85
CA SER A 340 14.67 10.63 -24.61
C SER A 340 15.75 10.01 -23.73
N ALA A 341 15.61 10.10 -22.42
CA ALA A 341 16.60 9.71 -21.41
C ALA A 341 17.99 10.36 -21.63
N LEU A 342 18.00 11.57 -22.21
CA LEU A 342 19.24 12.33 -22.43
C LEU A 342 19.48 13.38 -21.36
N ARG A 343 18.43 13.88 -20.69
CA ARG A 343 18.53 14.99 -19.74
C ARG A 343 17.87 14.66 -18.41
N THR A 344 18.55 14.96 -17.33
CA THR A 344 17.98 14.85 -15.97
C THR A 344 17.10 16.07 -15.68
N ILE A 345 15.82 15.84 -15.41
CA ILE A 345 14.82 16.88 -15.11
C ILE A 345 14.76 17.19 -13.62
N GLY A 346 14.88 16.15 -12.79
CA GLY A 346 14.73 16.26 -11.35
C GLY A 346 14.80 14.90 -10.68
N GLY A 347 14.29 14.82 -9.49
CA GLY A 347 14.24 13.58 -8.73
C GLY A 347 13.46 13.79 -7.44
N GLY A 348 13.50 12.78 -6.56
CA GLY A 348 12.73 12.91 -5.34
C GLY A 348 12.77 11.70 -4.45
N THR A 349 11.78 11.65 -3.54
CA THR A 349 11.64 10.61 -2.53
C THR A 349 10.23 10.03 -2.58
N VAL A 350 10.13 8.72 -2.52
CA VAL A 350 8.86 8.00 -2.39
C VAL A 350 8.29 8.24 -0.98
N LEU A 351 7.05 8.70 -0.90
CA LEU A 351 6.34 8.92 0.36
C LEU A 351 5.32 7.81 0.65
N ASP A 352 4.53 7.42 -0.35
CA ASP A 352 3.53 6.37 -0.21
C ASP A 352 3.62 5.41 -1.42
N PRO A 353 4.15 4.18 -1.22
CA PRO A 353 4.18 3.16 -2.27
C PRO A 353 2.80 2.53 -2.53
N PHE A 354 1.82 2.74 -1.64
CA PHE A 354 0.46 2.22 -1.73
C PHE A 354 -0.54 3.30 -2.14
N ALA A 355 -0.10 4.21 -3.00
CA ALA A 355 -0.86 5.37 -3.40
C ALA A 355 -2.21 5.02 -4.06
N LEU A 356 -3.27 5.67 -3.62
CA LEU A 356 -4.59 5.59 -4.23
C LEU A 356 -4.64 6.45 -5.49
N HIS A 357 -5.60 6.19 -6.40
CA HIS A 357 -5.76 7.00 -7.60
C HIS A 357 -5.92 8.50 -7.29
N ALA A 358 -5.21 9.39 -8.01
CA ALA A 358 -5.09 10.82 -7.73
C ALA A 358 -6.43 11.56 -7.56
N ARG A 359 -7.48 11.14 -8.28
CA ARG A 359 -8.81 11.77 -8.23
C ARG A 359 -9.60 11.50 -6.94
N ARG A 360 -9.19 10.50 -6.14
CA ARG A 360 -9.90 10.16 -4.92
C ARG A 360 -9.36 10.98 -3.74
N ARG A 361 -10.24 11.70 -3.04
CA ARG A 361 -9.99 12.43 -1.77
C ARG A 361 -8.85 13.47 -1.85
N ARG A 362 -8.85 14.31 -2.88
CA ARG A 362 -7.79 15.32 -3.13
C ARG A 362 -7.51 16.22 -1.91
N ALA A 363 -8.54 16.70 -1.23
CA ALA A 363 -8.40 17.57 -0.07
C ALA A 363 -7.70 16.91 1.14
N GLN A 364 -7.87 15.61 1.34
CA GLN A 364 -7.25 14.87 2.44
C GLN A 364 -5.86 14.33 2.10
N ARG A 365 -5.48 14.34 0.82
CA ARG A 365 -4.25 13.71 0.35
C ARG A 365 -3.01 14.52 0.68
N LEU A 366 -3.02 15.83 0.46
CA LEU A 366 -1.88 16.70 0.75
C LEU A 366 -1.48 16.67 2.23
N PRO A 367 -2.42 16.82 3.20
CA PRO A 367 -2.10 16.64 4.62
C PRO A 367 -1.54 15.26 4.95
N ARG A 368 -2.09 14.19 4.35
CA ARG A 368 -1.59 12.82 4.52
C ARG A 368 -0.12 12.71 4.08
N LEU A 369 0.22 13.23 2.90
CA LEU A 369 1.58 13.16 2.38
C LEU A 369 2.53 14.02 3.20
N ALA A 370 2.10 15.20 3.65
CA ALA A 370 2.89 16.02 4.57
C ALA A 370 3.21 15.30 5.89
N ALA A 371 2.27 14.51 6.43
CA ALA A 371 2.54 13.67 7.60
C ALA A 371 3.56 12.56 7.29
N LEU A 372 3.53 11.97 6.11
CA LEU A 372 4.51 10.95 5.68
C LEU A 372 5.91 11.52 5.43
N GLU A 373 6.06 12.82 5.26
CA GLU A 373 7.37 13.50 5.16
C GLU A 373 8.07 13.70 6.51
N LEU A 374 7.38 13.45 7.62
CA LEU A 374 7.99 13.58 8.94
C LEU A 374 9.13 12.57 9.13
N PRO A 375 10.19 12.94 9.85
CA PRO A 375 11.48 12.24 9.78
C PRO A 375 11.49 10.85 10.42
N THR A 376 10.50 10.51 11.24
CA THR A 376 10.44 9.21 11.92
C THR A 376 9.10 8.53 11.70
N PRO A 377 9.05 7.19 11.70
CA PRO A 377 7.80 6.44 11.61
C PRO A 377 6.78 6.85 12.68
N ALA A 378 7.25 7.11 13.90
CA ALA A 378 6.38 7.53 15.00
C ALA A 378 5.74 8.90 14.75
N ALA A 379 6.53 9.88 14.33
CA ALA A 379 6.03 11.21 13.98
C ALA A 379 5.04 11.14 12.79
N ALA A 380 5.37 10.35 11.76
CA ALA A 380 4.52 10.16 10.60
C ALA A 380 3.17 9.50 10.97
N LEU A 381 3.19 8.43 11.75
CA LEU A 381 1.96 7.76 12.21
C LEU A 381 1.11 8.69 13.09
N ALA A 382 1.73 9.40 14.03
CA ALA A 382 1.03 10.38 14.87
C ALA A 382 0.40 11.50 14.02
N GLY A 383 1.14 12.04 13.04
CA GLY A 383 0.64 13.05 12.10
C GLY A 383 -0.52 12.57 11.22
N LEU A 384 -0.50 11.29 10.81
CA LEU A 384 -1.59 10.67 10.08
C LEU A 384 -2.85 10.50 10.95
N LEU A 385 -2.68 10.04 12.18
CA LEU A 385 -3.79 9.84 13.14
C LEU A 385 -4.43 11.16 13.55
N ALA A 386 -3.63 12.23 13.71
CA ALA A 386 -4.12 13.56 14.06
C ALA A 386 -5.12 14.13 13.02
N GLN A 387 -5.12 13.61 11.79
CA GLN A 387 -6.07 14.00 10.75
C GLN A 387 -7.42 13.28 10.86
N GLU A 388 -7.57 12.37 11.80
CA GLU A 388 -8.77 11.56 12.03
C GLU A 388 -9.32 10.93 10.74
N PRO A 389 -8.51 10.19 9.96
CA PRO A 389 -8.96 9.64 8.67
C PRO A 389 -10.19 8.75 8.86
N PRO A 390 -11.18 8.84 7.95
CA PRO A 390 -12.44 8.11 8.10
C PRO A 390 -12.28 6.60 8.24
N ASP A 391 -11.32 6.02 7.54
CA ASP A 391 -11.04 4.59 7.52
C ASP A 391 -9.91 4.16 8.46
N GLY A 392 -9.38 5.11 9.27
CA GLY A 392 -8.20 4.84 10.07
C GLY A 392 -6.94 4.64 9.22
N ILE A 393 -5.90 4.12 9.84
CA ILE A 393 -4.61 3.79 9.20
C ILE A 393 -4.40 2.27 9.28
N GLU A 394 -4.22 1.64 8.13
CA GLU A 394 -3.86 0.21 8.06
C GLU A 394 -2.40 0.03 8.51
N LEU A 395 -2.21 -0.43 9.75
CA LEU A 395 -0.88 -0.54 10.36
C LEU A 395 0.06 -1.48 9.59
N ALA A 396 -0.47 -2.58 9.04
CA ALA A 396 0.36 -3.52 8.28
C ALA A 396 1.01 -2.86 7.05
N ARG A 397 0.24 -2.06 6.29
CA ARG A 397 0.77 -1.31 5.14
C ARG A 397 1.70 -0.19 5.56
N PHE A 398 1.42 0.48 6.67
CA PHE A 398 2.32 1.50 7.20
C PHE A 398 3.67 0.88 7.58
N VAL A 399 3.67 -0.20 8.34
CA VAL A 399 4.87 -0.95 8.75
C VAL A 399 5.64 -1.48 7.54
N GLN A 400 4.94 -2.05 6.55
CA GLN A 400 5.52 -2.52 5.30
C GLN A 400 6.15 -1.37 4.50
N GLY A 401 5.43 -0.25 4.35
CA GLY A 401 5.91 0.92 3.60
C GLY A 401 7.20 1.49 4.17
N TRP A 402 7.36 1.49 5.49
CA TRP A 402 8.56 1.93 6.20
C TRP A 402 9.61 0.83 6.39
N ASN A 403 9.37 -0.37 5.89
CA ASN A 403 10.25 -1.54 6.02
C ASN A 403 10.66 -1.82 7.47
N LEU A 404 9.74 -1.73 8.42
CA LEU A 404 10.04 -1.92 9.84
C LEU A 404 10.12 -3.41 10.19
N LEU A 405 11.10 -3.77 10.99
CA LEU A 405 11.18 -5.09 11.62
C LEU A 405 10.08 -5.28 12.67
N PRO A 406 9.74 -6.52 13.05
CA PRO A 406 8.68 -6.79 14.04
C PRO A 406 8.87 -6.03 15.37
N ASP A 407 10.09 -5.95 15.87
CA ASP A 407 10.41 -5.25 17.13
C ASP A 407 10.23 -3.72 16.98
N ASP A 408 10.70 -3.14 15.86
CA ASP A 408 10.49 -1.72 15.53
C ASP A 408 9.00 -1.39 15.39
N ALA A 409 8.25 -2.29 14.74
CA ALA A 409 6.80 -2.15 14.58
C ALA A 409 6.05 -2.28 15.92
N GLN A 410 6.54 -3.09 16.84
CA GLN A 410 5.99 -3.19 18.19
C GLN A 410 6.29 -1.92 18.98
N ALA A 411 7.55 -1.46 18.98
CA ALA A 411 7.95 -0.20 19.62
C ALA A 411 7.16 1.01 19.08
N LEU A 412 6.89 1.03 17.76
CA LEU A 412 6.04 2.05 17.14
C LEU A 412 4.62 2.04 17.71
N ARG A 413 4.00 0.85 17.85
CA ARG A 413 2.65 0.71 18.40
C ARG A 413 2.55 1.18 19.85
N GLU A 414 3.60 0.96 20.63
CA GLU A 414 3.69 1.40 22.02
C GLU A 414 3.95 2.90 22.15
N ALA A 415 4.78 3.45 21.26
CA ALA A 415 5.14 4.87 21.27
C ALA A 415 4.04 5.82 20.80
N VAL A 416 3.14 5.35 19.91
CA VAL A 416 2.10 6.19 19.32
C VAL A 416 0.72 5.78 19.83
N PRO A 417 0.09 6.58 20.71
CA PRO A 417 -1.24 6.29 21.24
C PRO A 417 -2.28 6.17 20.12
N HIS A 418 -2.98 5.06 20.06
CA HIS A 418 -4.04 4.82 19.08
C HIS A 418 -5.06 3.80 19.60
N ARG A 419 -6.25 3.84 19.02
CA ARG A 419 -7.31 2.86 19.22
C ARG A 419 -7.28 1.88 18.05
N ALA A 420 -7.06 0.61 18.32
CA ALA A 420 -7.09 -0.44 17.30
C ALA A 420 -8.52 -0.92 17.04
N LEU A 421 -8.89 -1.08 15.78
CA LEU A 421 -10.11 -1.73 15.32
C LEU A 421 -9.72 -2.87 14.37
N THR A 422 -10.28 -4.06 14.59
CA THR A 422 -10.00 -5.21 13.72
C THR A 422 -11.10 -5.38 12.70
N ASP A 423 -10.75 -5.42 11.41
CA ASP A 423 -11.66 -5.82 10.35
C ASP A 423 -11.87 -7.34 10.42
N GLY A 424 -13.10 -7.77 10.77
CA GLY A 424 -13.41 -9.17 11.05
C GLY A 424 -13.73 -10.05 9.84
N GLU A 425 -13.65 -9.53 8.59
CA GLU A 425 -14.09 -10.24 7.39
C GLU A 425 -12.94 -10.76 6.50
N SER A 426 -11.74 -10.24 6.63
CA SER A 426 -10.59 -10.69 5.84
C SER A 426 -9.92 -11.91 6.49
N GLN A 427 -9.47 -12.88 5.69
CA GLN A 427 -8.64 -14.01 6.16
C GLN A 427 -7.28 -13.56 6.76
N GLY A 428 -6.93 -12.28 6.69
CA GLY A 428 -5.87 -11.62 7.43
C GLY A 428 -6.46 -10.40 8.13
N LYS A 429 -6.85 -10.53 9.39
CA LYS A 429 -7.43 -9.46 10.23
C LYS A 429 -6.62 -8.18 10.13
N ALA A 430 -7.00 -7.25 9.23
CA ALA A 430 -6.36 -5.94 9.13
C ALA A 430 -6.62 -5.16 10.40
N THR A 431 -5.56 -4.76 11.07
CA THR A 431 -5.64 -3.86 12.22
C THR A 431 -5.58 -2.42 11.74
N LEU A 432 -6.67 -1.70 11.96
CA LEU A 432 -6.80 -0.28 11.65
C LEU A 432 -6.55 0.54 12.91
N ALA A 433 -5.65 1.51 12.84
CA ALA A 433 -5.39 2.44 13.92
C ALA A 433 -6.21 3.73 13.74
N PHE A 434 -6.81 4.18 14.82
CA PHE A 434 -7.56 5.43 14.91
C PHE A 434 -6.97 6.31 16.01
N ALA A 435 -7.12 7.63 15.89
CA ALA A 435 -6.75 8.53 16.97
C ALA A 435 -7.53 8.20 18.25
N PRO A 436 -6.96 8.42 19.44
CA PRO A 436 -7.68 8.27 20.71
C PRO A 436 -8.99 9.07 20.70
N GLY A 437 -10.09 8.44 21.11
CA GLY A 437 -11.42 9.06 21.13
C GLY A 437 -12.13 9.14 19.76
N GLN A 438 -11.49 8.82 18.65
CA GLN A 438 -12.11 8.91 17.31
C GLN A 438 -13.22 7.88 17.12
N ILE A 439 -13.05 6.65 17.61
CA ILE A 439 -14.06 5.58 17.55
C ILE A 439 -15.27 5.95 18.43
N GLU A 440 -15.03 6.47 19.61
CA GLU A 440 -16.06 6.92 20.55
C GLU A 440 -16.89 8.08 19.95
N LYS A 441 -16.26 9.03 19.26
CA LYS A 441 -16.94 10.07 18.47
C LYS A 441 -17.84 9.45 17.40
N ARG A 442 -17.39 8.38 16.72
CA ARG A 442 -18.18 7.65 15.72
C ARG A 442 -19.38 6.95 16.35
N PHE A 443 -19.21 6.30 17.49
CA PHE A 443 -20.29 5.68 18.25
C PHE A 443 -21.36 6.72 18.60
N ALA A 444 -20.95 7.87 19.11
CA ALA A 444 -21.86 8.97 19.44
C ALA A 444 -22.62 9.48 18.20
N GLN A 445 -21.94 9.65 17.06
CA GLN A 445 -22.57 10.10 15.81
C GLN A 445 -23.62 9.08 15.30
N ILE A 446 -23.27 7.79 15.28
CA ILE A 446 -24.18 6.72 14.87
C ILE A 446 -25.39 6.65 15.81
N GLY A 447 -25.14 6.71 17.12
CA GLY A 447 -26.20 6.73 18.14
C GLY A 447 -27.15 7.92 17.99
N ALA A 448 -26.62 9.13 17.74
CA ALA A 448 -27.41 10.32 17.54
C ALA A 448 -28.31 10.23 16.29
N VAL A 449 -27.81 9.68 15.19
CA VAL A 449 -28.61 9.47 13.96
C VAL A 449 -29.74 8.49 14.23
N LEU A 450 -29.48 7.36 14.88
CA LEU A 450 -30.49 6.37 15.21
C LEU A 450 -31.54 6.93 16.22
N ALA A 451 -31.09 7.61 17.26
CA ALA A 451 -31.99 8.24 18.24
C ALA A 451 -32.90 9.29 17.58
N ALA A 452 -32.37 10.09 16.64
CA ALA A 452 -33.19 11.03 15.87
C ALA A 452 -34.21 10.32 14.96
N HIS A 453 -33.78 9.20 14.33
CA HIS A 453 -34.66 8.37 13.51
C HIS A 453 -35.79 7.77 14.36
N HIS A 454 -35.50 7.20 15.53
CA HIS A 454 -36.50 6.60 16.44
C HIS A 454 -37.47 7.63 16.98
N ARG A 455 -37.03 8.86 17.31
CA ARG A 455 -37.95 9.95 17.69
C ARG A 455 -38.90 10.32 16.56
N LYS A 456 -38.42 10.35 15.30
CA LYS A 456 -39.24 10.69 14.13
C LYS A 456 -40.18 9.57 13.69
N SER A 457 -39.74 8.32 13.88
CA SER A 457 -40.45 7.10 13.44
C SER A 457 -40.34 6.02 14.53
N PRO A 458 -41.14 6.15 15.61
CA PRO A 458 -41.10 5.21 16.73
C PRO A 458 -41.54 3.78 16.36
N ASP A 459 -42.30 3.64 15.28
CA ASP A 459 -42.70 2.36 14.68
C ASP A 459 -41.69 1.73 13.75
N SER A 460 -40.54 2.39 13.56
CA SER A 460 -39.46 1.84 12.72
C SER A 460 -38.59 0.81 13.48
N PRO A 461 -38.33 -0.37 12.89
CA PRO A 461 -37.41 -1.33 13.50
C PRO A 461 -35.96 -0.86 13.53
N GLY A 462 -35.64 0.29 12.94
CA GLY A 462 -34.31 0.87 12.83
C GLY A 462 -33.95 1.23 11.39
N LEU A 463 -32.64 1.41 11.14
CA LEU A 463 -32.09 1.69 9.83
C LEU A 463 -31.23 0.52 9.35
N THR A 464 -31.23 0.25 8.05
CA THR A 464 -30.23 -0.67 7.48
C THR A 464 -28.83 -0.05 7.57
N ALA A 465 -27.81 -0.89 7.63
CA ALA A 465 -26.40 -0.44 7.68
C ALA A 465 -26.09 0.57 6.55
N GLU A 466 -26.60 0.31 5.35
CA GLU A 466 -26.42 1.20 4.20
C GLU A 466 -27.13 2.55 4.36
N ALA A 467 -28.37 2.55 4.82
CA ALA A 467 -29.12 3.77 5.07
C ALA A 467 -28.46 4.62 6.17
N LEU A 468 -28.00 3.98 7.25
CA LEU A 468 -27.31 4.62 8.35
C LEU A 468 -25.98 5.23 7.89
N LEU A 469 -25.17 4.48 7.12
CA LEU A 469 -23.92 4.97 6.55
C LEU A 469 -24.14 6.21 5.65
N ARG A 470 -25.20 6.22 4.84
CA ARG A 470 -25.52 7.38 3.97
C ARG A 470 -25.89 8.65 4.75
N THR A 471 -26.44 8.53 5.95
CA THR A 471 -26.80 9.68 6.78
C THR A 471 -25.61 10.32 7.49
N LEU A 472 -24.47 9.63 7.57
CA LEU A 472 -23.26 10.20 8.14
C LEU A 472 -22.67 11.28 7.23
N PRO A 473 -22.05 12.34 7.81
CA PRO A 473 -21.44 13.42 7.03
C PRO A 473 -20.39 12.89 6.05
N ALA A 474 -20.42 13.37 4.80
CA ALA A 474 -19.56 12.87 3.73
C ALA A 474 -18.07 12.97 4.05
N ALA A 475 -17.64 14.05 4.73
CA ALA A 475 -16.25 14.29 5.11
C ALA A 475 -15.69 13.24 6.10
N THR A 476 -16.55 12.70 6.96
CA THR A 476 -16.17 11.76 8.02
C THR A 476 -16.74 10.36 7.80
N ARG A 477 -17.38 10.11 6.66
CA ARG A 477 -18.02 8.83 6.34
C ARG A 477 -16.96 7.76 6.10
N PRO A 478 -16.95 6.67 6.89
CA PRO A 478 -16.06 5.54 6.66
C PRO A 478 -16.48 4.72 5.42
N SER A 479 -15.61 3.85 4.97
CA SER A 479 -15.94 2.79 4.02
C SER A 479 -16.95 1.81 4.61
N VAL A 480 -17.59 1.03 3.74
CA VAL A 480 -18.58 0.01 4.18
C VAL A 480 -17.96 -1.00 5.14
N ALA A 481 -16.72 -1.45 4.87
CA ALA A 481 -16.02 -2.41 5.71
C ALA A 481 -15.72 -1.86 7.11
N VAL A 482 -15.20 -0.64 7.20
CA VAL A 482 -14.91 0.03 8.47
C VAL A 482 -16.19 0.31 9.25
N PHE A 483 -17.25 0.77 8.57
CA PHE A 483 -18.54 0.97 9.21
C PHE A 483 -19.11 -0.35 9.79
N ALA A 484 -19.00 -1.44 9.04
CA ALA A 484 -19.44 -2.76 9.51
C ALA A 484 -18.67 -3.23 10.75
N ALA A 485 -17.35 -2.95 10.82
CA ALA A 485 -16.52 -3.26 12.00
C ALA A 485 -16.96 -2.43 13.21
N ILE A 486 -17.18 -1.11 13.02
CA ILE A 486 -17.69 -0.20 14.06
C ILE A 486 -19.07 -0.66 14.56
N ALA A 487 -19.99 -0.97 13.65
CA ALA A 487 -21.34 -1.41 14.01
C ALA A 487 -21.32 -2.76 14.77
N ARG A 488 -20.43 -3.70 14.41
CA ARG A 488 -20.24 -4.95 15.16
C ARG A 488 -19.76 -4.70 16.58
N GLU A 489 -18.79 -3.79 16.76
CA GLU A 489 -18.30 -3.43 18.09
C GLU A 489 -19.40 -2.77 18.94
N MET A 490 -20.21 -1.88 18.36
CA MET A 490 -21.36 -1.27 19.05
C MET A 490 -22.42 -2.29 19.43
N VAL A 491 -22.66 -3.31 18.60
CA VAL A 491 -23.59 -4.41 18.92
C VAL A 491 -23.02 -5.29 20.03
N ALA A 492 -21.74 -5.65 19.95
CA ALA A 492 -21.07 -6.43 20.98
C ALA A 492 -21.03 -5.70 22.34
N GLY A 493 -20.85 -4.38 22.32
CA GLY A 493 -20.89 -3.51 23.50
C GLY A 493 -22.30 -3.18 24.01
N GLY A 494 -23.36 -3.74 23.39
CA GLY A 494 -24.75 -3.56 23.81
C GLY A 494 -25.33 -2.16 23.56
N THR A 495 -24.63 -1.29 22.83
CA THR A 495 -25.12 0.04 22.46
C THR A 495 -26.15 -0.03 21.33
N LEU A 496 -25.95 -0.95 20.40
CA LEU A 496 -26.87 -1.25 19.31
C LEU A 496 -27.40 -2.68 19.41
N GLN A 497 -28.54 -2.90 18.82
CA GLN A 497 -29.11 -4.22 18.59
C GLN A 497 -29.37 -4.43 17.10
N ARG A 498 -29.19 -5.67 16.63
CA ARG A 498 -29.54 -6.07 15.26
C ARG A 498 -30.90 -6.77 15.28
N HIS A 499 -31.80 -6.31 14.44
CA HIS A 499 -33.09 -6.94 14.20
C HIS A 499 -33.27 -7.19 12.70
N GLY A 500 -33.01 -8.42 12.26
CA GLY A 500 -32.92 -8.75 10.84
C GLY A 500 -31.86 -7.89 10.12
N PRO A 501 -32.22 -7.14 9.05
CA PRO A 501 -31.30 -6.25 8.35
C PRO A 501 -31.11 -4.87 9.04
N TYR A 502 -31.85 -4.61 10.10
CA TYR A 502 -31.89 -3.29 10.76
C TYR A 502 -30.96 -3.22 11.97
N LEU A 503 -30.38 -2.04 12.17
CA LEU A 503 -29.68 -1.63 13.39
C LEU A 503 -30.56 -0.64 14.15
N ARG A 504 -30.69 -0.84 15.46
CA ARG A 504 -31.46 0.02 16.35
C ARG A 504 -30.68 0.32 17.63
N MET A 505 -31.04 1.40 18.32
CA MET A 505 -30.52 1.66 19.66
C MET A 505 -30.96 0.55 20.63
N ALA A 506 -30.10 0.18 21.56
CA ALA A 506 -30.50 -0.70 22.66
C ALA A 506 -31.68 -0.05 23.44
N GLY A 507 -32.69 -0.86 23.76
CA GLY A 507 -33.90 -0.38 24.44
C GLY A 507 -34.94 0.29 23.53
N HIS A 508 -34.71 0.40 22.21
CA HIS A 508 -35.77 0.81 21.29
C HIS A 508 -36.63 -0.39 20.92
N GLU A 509 -37.87 -0.37 21.36
CA GLU A 509 -38.89 -1.32 20.93
C GLU A 509 -39.79 -0.65 19.90
N ALA A 510 -39.67 -1.12 18.66
CA ALA A 510 -40.54 -0.63 17.60
C ALA A 510 -41.95 -1.17 17.82
N ALA A 511 -42.88 -0.26 18.01
CA ALA A 511 -44.29 -0.58 18.27
C ALA A 511 -45.22 0.29 17.42
N LEU A 512 -46.34 -0.27 17.03
CA LEU A 512 -47.42 0.51 16.47
C LEU A 512 -47.95 1.46 17.53
N GLN A 513 -48.25 2.68 17.15
CA GLN A 513 -48.73 3.73 18.08
C GLN A 513 -50.00 4.41 17.58
N GLY A 514 -50.74 5.01 18.50
CA GLY A 514 -51.89 5.87 18.19
C GLY A 514 -52.96 5.19 17.32
N ALA A 515 -53.27 5.77 16.19
CA ALA A 515 -54.30 5.28 15.26
C ALA A 515 -53.91 3.92 14.63
N ASP A 516 -52.61 3.70 14.34
CA ASP A 516 -52.11 2.45 13.78
C ASP A 516 -52.23 1.29 14.77
N GLN A 517 -51.99 1.54 16.07
CA GLN A 517 -52.17 0.53 17.12
C GLN A 517 -53.63 0.13 17.25
N LYS A 518 -54.55 1.12 17.34
CA LYS A 518 -56.00 0.86 17.42
C LYS A 518 -56.52 0.08 16.19
N LEU A 519 -56.04 0.44 15.02
CA LEU A 519 -56.41 -0.25 13.79
C LEU A 519 -55.87 -1.68 13.75
N TRP A 520 -54.64 -1.91 14.23
CA TRP A 520 -54.05 -3.23 14.34
C TRP A 520 -54.80 -4.15 15.31
N GLU A 521 -55.15 -3.64 16.49
CA GLU A 521 -55.96 -4.38 17.48
C GLU A 521 -57.31 -4.81 16.91
N ARG A 522 -57.85 -4.01 16.01
CA ARG A 522 -59.11 -4.34 15.31
C ARG A 522 -58.89 -5.39 14.19
N LEU A 523 -57.79 -5.32 13.43
CA LEU A 523 -57.56 -6.18 12.28
C LEU A 523 -56.92 -7.53 12.67
N ARG A 524 -56.12 -7.58 13.74
CA ARG A 524 -55.40 -8.80 14.18
C ARG A 524 -56.37 -9.98 14.44
N PRO A 525 -57.50 -9.86 15.13
CA PRO A 525 -58.46 -10.93 15.29
C PRO A 525 -58.94 -11.48 13.94
N TRP A 526 -59.19 -10.61 12.96
CA TRP A 526 -59.61 -11.04 11.63
C TRP A 526 -58.54 -11.79 10.88
N LEU A 527 -57.27 -11.41 11.02
CA LEU A 527 -56.15 -12.11 10.46
C LEU A 527 -55.95 -13.49 11.11
N ALA A 528 -56.36 -13.66 12.37
CA ALA A 528 -56.27 -14.92 13.11
C ALA A 528 -57.39 -15.90 12.81
N GLU A 529 -58.54 -15.42 12.33
CA GLU A 529 -59.81 -16.14 12.27
C GLU A 529 -59.74 -17.42 11.42
N GLY A 530 -59.00 -17.41 10.30
CA GLY A 530 -58.85 -18.55 9.43
C GLY A 530 -57.69 -19.50 9.82
N GLY A 531 -56.97 -19.20 10.89
CA GLY A 531 -55.78 -19.91 11.28
C GLY A 531 -54.68 -19.86 10.22
N TRP A 532 -53.66 -20.74 10.36
CA TRP A 532 -52.51 -20.75 9.46
C TRP A 532 -52.84 -21.31 8.05
N ASN A 533 -53.92 -22.12 7.89
CA ASN A 533 -54.26 -22.79 6.63
C ASN A 533 -55.26 -22.01 5.77
N HIS A 534 -56.05 -21.10 6.37
CA HIS A 534 -57.08 -20.28 5.70
C HIS A 534 -56.93 -18.79 6.03
N PRO A 535 -55.78 -18.15 5.87
CA PRO A 535 -55.65 -16.73 6.15
C PRO A 535 -56.58 -15.91 5.24
N PRO A 536 -57.28 -14.88 5.77
CA PRO A 536 -58.19 -14.06 4.98
C PRO A 536 -57.44 -13.26 3.92
N LYS A 537 -58.09 -13.02 2.79
CA LYS A 537 -57.59 -12.10 1.78
C LYS A 537 -57.83 -10.66 2.25
N LEU A 538 -56.94 -9.77 1.82
CA LEU A 538 -57.09 -8.32 2.04
C LEU A 538 -58.46 -7.81 1.55
N SER A 539 -58.90 -8.27 0.36
CA SER A 539 -60.22 -7.97 -0.21
C SER A 539 -61.36 -8.34 0.72
N ASP A 540 -61.31 -9.51 1.37
CA ASP A 540 -62.36 -10.02 2.26
C ASP A 540 -62.39 -9.21 3.55
N MET A 541 -61.26 -8.82 4.09
CA MET A 541 -61.13 -7.97 5.27
C MET A 541 -61.73 -6.58 5.01
N LEU A 542 -61.44 -5.97 3.85
CA LEU A 542 -61.96 -4.68 3.46
C LEU A 542 -63.48 -4.72 3.23
N ALA A 543 -64.01 -5.87 2.78
CA ALA A 543 -65.45 -6.05 2.57
C ALA A 543 -66.26 -6.06 3.88
N ARG A 544 -65.66 -6.43 5.05
CA ARG A 544 -66.32 -6.48 6.37
C ARG A 544 -66.72 -5.12 6.91
N ASP A 545 -65.95 -4.08 6.57
CA ASP A 545 -66.24 -2.72 7.02
C ASP A 545 -65.85 -1.68 5.97
N ARG A 546 -66.53 -1.69 4.85
CA ARG A 546 -66.28 -0.81 3.69
C ARG A 546 -66.42 0.70 4.02
N LYS A 547 -67.16 1.05 5.09
CA LYS A 547 -67.40 2.44 5.46
C LYS A 547 -66.21 3.07 6.21
N ASN A 548 -65.50 2.27 6.99
CA ASN A 548 -64.47 2.76 7.93
C ASN A 548 -63.05 2.27 7.58
N LEU A 549 -62.87 1.39 6.57
CA LEU A 549 -61.58 0.88 6.15
C LEU A 549 -61.23 1.31 4.72
N HIS A 550 -60.17 2.11 4.60
CA HIS A 550 -59.60 2.48 3.32
C HIS A 550 -58.42 1.55 2.98
N ARG A 551 -58.42 0.99 1.75
CA ARG A 551 -57.38 0.03 1.30
C ARG A 551 -55.96 0.52 1.59
N ASP A 552 -55.66 1.77 1.23
CA ASP A 552 -54.32 2.33 1.40
C ASP A 552 -53.87 2.44 2.85
N GLN A 553 -54.82 2.73 3.76
CA GLN A 553 -54.55 2.80 5.19
C GLN A 553 -54.25 1.39 5.76
N VAL A 554 -55.07 0.40 5.40
CA VAL A 554 -54.90 -1.00 5.84
C VAL A 554 -53.60 -1.58 5.29
N VAL A 555 -53.33 -1.38 4.00
CA VAL A 555 -52.06 -1.85 3.38
C VAL A 555 -50.85 -1.23 4.05
N ARG A 556 -50.85 0.10 4.29
CA ARG A 556 -49.74 0.77 5.00
C ARG A 556 -49.56 0.23 6.41
N LEU A 557 -50.63 0.00 7.16
CA LEU A 557 -50.56 -0.59 8.48
C LEU A 557 -50.01 -2.02 8.43
N LEU A 558 -50.50 -2.88 7.54
CA LEU A 558 -50.06 -4.26 7.42
C LEU A 558 -48.62 -4.37 6.96
N GLN A 559 -48.15 -3.44 6.11
CA GLN A 559 -46.74 -3.29 5.76
C GLN A 559 -45.87 -2.87 6.96
N LYS A 560 -46.39 -1.97 7.83
CA LYS A 560 -45.71 -1.62 9.08
C LYS A 560 -45.66 -2.83 10.02
N ALA A 561 -46.80 -3.53 10.21
CA ALA A 561 -46.84 -4.75 11.00
C ALA A 561 -45.89 -5.82 10.48
N SER A 562 -45.72 -5.93 9.16
CA SER A 562 -44.74 -6.83 8.53
C SER A 562 -43.29 -6.46 8.87
N ARG A 563 -42.94 -5.18 8.82
CA ARG A 563 -41.60 -4.71 9.23
C ARG A 563 -41.30 -4.95 10.71
N LEU A 564 -42.35 -4.94 11.53
CA LEU A 564 -42.27 -5.24 12.97
C LEU A 564 -42.31 -6.75 13.29
N GLY A 565 -42.33 -7.61 12.28
CA GLY A 565 -42.37 -9.06 12.48
C GLY A 565 -43.74 -9.57 13.02
N LYS A 566 -44.77 -8.73 13.08
CA LYS A 566 -46.10 -9.10 13.57
C LYS A 566 -46.93 -9.87 12.54
N ALA A 567 -46.63 -9.68 11.25
CA ALA A 567 -47.25 -10.35 10.13
C ALA A 567 -46.25 -10.46 8.96
N TYR A 568 -46.53 -11.30 8.00
CA TYR A 568 -45.74 -11.46 6.78
C TYR A 568 -46.62 -11.20 5.55
N ALA A 569 -46.15 -10.33 4.66
CA ALA A 569 -46.83 -10.07 3.38
C ALA A 569 -46.50 -11.23 2.41
N VAL A 570 -47.49 -11.93 1.94
CA VAL A 570 -47.37 -13.06 1.01
C VAL A 570 -48.16 -12.75 -0.27
N GLY A 571 -47.48 -12.46 -1.34
CA GLY A 571 -48.08 -11.93 -2.55
C GLY A 571 -48.76 -10.56 -2.30
N ASN A 572 -49.80 -10.25 -3.08
CA ASN A 572 -50.48 -8.95 -3.02
C ASN A 572 -51.75 -8.92 -2.13
N GLU A 573 -52.25 -10.09 -1.72
CA GLU A 573 -53.55 -10.22 -1.08
C GLU A 573 -53.50 -10.89 0.30
N TYR A 574 -52.38 -11.47 0.72
CA TYR A 574 -52.30 -12.17 1.99
C TYR A 574 -51.30 -11.52 2.94
N PHE A 575 -51.77 -11.35 4.19
CA PHE A 575 -50.90 -10.99 5.32
C PHE A 575 -51.10 -12.05 6.40
N ILE A 576 -50.02 -12.80 6.68
CA ILE A 576 -50.06 -13.96 7.58
C ILE A 576 -49.39 -13.57 8.89
N LEU A 577 -50.08 -13.76 10.02
CA LEU A 577 -49.54 -13.49 11.35
C LEU A 577 -48.25 -14.31 11.59
N SER A 578 -47.33 -13.78 12.40
CA SER A 578 -46.03 -14.42 12.67
C SER A 578 -46.19 -15.83 13.24
N GLU A 579 -47.12 -16.06 14.17
CA GLU A 579 -47.43 -17.35 14.73
C GLU A 579 -47.92 -18.35 13.66
N HIS A 580 -48.72 -17.91 12.72
CA HIS A 580 -49.21 -18.74 11.61
C HIS A 580 -48.08 -19.02 10.57
N MET A 581 -47.22 -18.03 10.31
CA MET A 581 -46.09 -18.21 9.41
C MET A 581 -45.06 -19.21 9.98
N HIS A 582 -44.82 -19.14 11.29
CA HIS A 582 -43.99 -20.10 12.00
C HIS A 582 -44.51 -21.55 11.79
N GLU A 583 -45.81 -21.77 12.00
CA GLU A 583 -46.43 -23.08 11.81
C GLU A 583 -46.30 -23.57 10.36
N LEU A 584 -46.55 -22.68 9.38
CA LEU A 584 -46.41 -23.01 7.97
C LEU A 584 -44.95 -23.39 7.61
N ALA A 585 -43.98 -22.69 8.15
CA ALA A 585 -42.56 -22.96 7.91
C ALA A 585 -42.11 -24.25 8.59
N MET A 586 -42.58 -24.53 9.82
CA MET A 586 -42.29 -25.77 10.53
C MET A 586 -42.84 -27.00 9.78
N ARG A 587 -44.05 -26.92 9.24
CA ARG A 587 -44.64 -27.97 8.41
C ARG A 587 -43.89 -28.16 7.09
N ALA A 588 -43.43 -27.07 6.47
CA ALA A 588 -42.62 -27.14 5.26
C ALA A 588 -41.27 -27.85 5.55
N GLN A 589 -40.63 -27.53 6.67
CA GLN A 589 -39.39 -28.17 7.10
C GLN A 589 -39.60 -29.66 7.42
N ALA A 590 -40.63 -29.99 8.18
CA ALA A 590 -40.93 -31.39 8.54
C ALA A 590 -41.14 -32.29 7.30
N LEU A 591 -41.86 -31.75 6.30
CA LEU A 591 -42.06 -32.49 5.04
C LEU A 591 -40.76 -32.62 4.23
N ALA A 592 -39.92 -31.58 4.24
CA ALA A 592 -38.62 -31.67 3.56
C ALA A 592 -37.64 -32.59 4.29
N ASP A 593 -37.65 -32.61 5.62
CA ASP A 593 -36.82 -33.53 6.42
C ASP A 593 -37.22 -34.99 6.28
N ALA A 594 -38.48 -35.27 5.95
CA ALA A 594 -38.97 -36.61 5.61
C ALA A 594 -38.61 -37.06 4.18
N ASP A 595 -38.18 -36.16 3.31
CA ASP A 595 -37.72 -36.48 1.96
C ASP A 595 -36.22 -36.87 1.96
N PRO A 596 -35.82 -37.99 1.30
CA PRO A 596 -34.42 -38.44 1.27
C PRO A 596 -33.44 -37.41 0.74
N HIS A 597 -33.89 -36.46 -0.09
CA HIS A 597 -33.07 -35.37 -0.68
C HIS A 597 -33.29 -34.02 0.01
N ARG A 598 -34.03 -34.03 1.14
CA ARG A 598 -34.39 -32.79 1.90
C ARG A 598 -35.06 -31.75 1.03
N ARG A 599 -35.99 -32.14 0.17
CA ARG A 599 -36.72 -31.28 -0.75
C ARG A 599 -38.17 -31.10 -0.35
N LEU A 600 -38.62 -29.84 -0.42
CA LEU A 600 -40.03 -29.50 -0.25
C LEU A 600 -40.81 -29.81 -1.53
N ASN A 601 -41.68 -30.80 -1.48
CA ASN A 601 -42.68 -31.07 -2.53
C ASN A 601 -43.90 -30.16 -2.31
N VAL A 602 -44.08 -29.19 -3.19
CA VAL A 602 -45.13 -28.16 -3.08
C VAL A 602 -46.54 -28.75 -3.16
N LYS A 603 -46.74 -29.83 -3.95
CA LYS A 603 -48.04 -30.51 -4.06
C LYS A 603 -48.36 -31.19 -2.74
N LEU A 604 -47.44 -31.98 -2.21
CA LEU A 604 -47.59 -32.64 -0.93
C LEU A 604 -47.77 -31.66 0.22
N TYR A 605 -46.98 -30.55 0.23
CA TYR A 605 -47.11 -29.47 1.21
C TYR A 605 -48.53 -28.87 1.22
N ARG A 606 -49.10 -28.61 0.04
CA ARG A 606 -50.46 -28.12 -0.08
C ARG A 606 -51.50 -29.14 0.44
N GLU A 607 -51.36 -30.39 0.06
CA GLU A 607 -52.28 -31.47 0.47
C GLU A 607 -52.25 -31.70 1.99
N THR A 608 -51.03 -31.71 2.58
CA THR A 608 -50.85 -31.95 4.02
C THR A 608 -51.29 -30.75 4.86
N THR A 609 -51.09 -29.52 4.36
CA THR A 609 -51.45 -28.28 5.08
C THR A 609 -52.86 -27.82 4.81
N GLY A 610 -53.53 -28.32 3.77
CA GLY A 610 -54.88 -27.87 3.39
C GLY A 610 -54.97 -26.46 2.84
N ILE A 611 -53.78 -25.77 2.58
CA ILE A 611 -53.78 -24.40 2.04
C ILE A 611 -54.28 -24.37 0.60
N SER A 612 -54.94 -23.30 0.23
CA SER A 612 -55.45 -23.10 -1.12
C SER A 612 -54.33 -23.02 -2.16
N ARG A 613 -54.61 -23.34 -3.42
CA ARG A 613 -53.68 -23.17 -4.53
C ARG A 613 -53.24 -21.71 -4.71
N HIS A 614 -54.14 -20.75 -4.46
CA HIS A 614 -53.88 -19.34 -4.56
C HIS A 614 -52.95 -18.82 -3.47
N LEU A 615 -52.83 -19.52 -2.34
CA LEU A 615 -51.87 -19.17 -1.28
C LEU A 615 -50.55 -19.95 -1.41
N SER A 616 -50.59 -21.22 -1.83
CA SER A 616 -49.44 -22.12 -1.81
C SER A 616 -48.31 -21.64 -2.71
N ILE A 617 -48.61 -21.08 -3.89
CA ILE A 617 -47.61 -20.54 -4.82
C ILE A 617 -46.93 -19.28 -4.28
N PRO A 618 -47.65 -18.20 -3.93
CA PRO A 618 -47.05 -17.04 -3.31
C PRO A 618 -46.26 -17.32 -2.03
N LEU A 619 -46.73 -18.29 -1.22
CA LEU A 619 -46.05 -18.67 0.02
C LEU A 619 -44.67 -19.31 -0.21
N VAL A 620 -44.57 -20.23 -1.16
CA VAL A 620 -43.27 -20.85 -1.46
C VAL A 620 -42.33 -19.92 -2.20
N GLU A 621 -42.86 -18.96 -2.99
CA GLU A 621 -42.09 -17.87 -3.58
C GLU A 621 -41.59 -16.89 -2.50
N PHE A 622 -42.42 -16.60 -1.49
CA PHE A 622 -42.00 -15.84 -0.33
C PHE A 622 -40.88 -16.57 0.43
N PHE A 623 -40.98 -17.88 0.66
CA PHE A 623 -39.90 -18.68 1.27
C PHE A 623 -38.59 -18.65 0.48
N ASP A 624 -38.67 -18.68 -0.86
CA ASP A 624 -37.49 -18.51 -1.71
C ASP A 624 -36.89 -17.10 -1.57
N HIS A 625 -37.75 -16.07 -1.58
CA HIS A 625 -37.33 -14.67 -1.50
C HIS A 625 -36.60 -14.33 -0.19
N ILE A 626 -37.07 -14.83 0.94
CA ILE A 626 -36.44 -14.62 2.26
C ILE A 626 -35.26 -15.57 2.51
N GLY A 627 -34.97 -16.50 1.58
CA GLY A 627 -33.87 -17.45 1.67
C GLY A 627 -34.10 -18.60 2.66
N PHE A 628 -35.34 -18.87 3.05
CA PHE A 628 -35.71 -20.07 3.80
C PHE A 628 -35.61 -21.31 2.91
N THR A 629 -36.13 -21.21 1.67
CA THR A 629 -35.93 -22.23 0.64
C THR A 629 -35.09 -21.68 -0.51
N ARG A 630 -34.59 -22.60 -1.36
CA ARG A 630 -33.97 -22.28 -2.65
C ARG A 630 -34.50 -23.22 -3.70
N ARG A 631 -35.01 -22.65 -4.79
CA ARG A 631 -35.43 -23.42 -5.97
C ARG A 631 -34.20 -23.92 -6.73
N ASP A 632 -34.21 -25.20 -7.07
CA ASP A 632 -33.26 -25.81 -8.00
C ASP A 632 -34.06 -26.44 -9.17
N PRO A 633 -33.42 -27.01 -10.23
CA PRO A 633 -34.11 -27.60 -11.37
C PRO A 633 -35.04 -28.76 -11.01
N ILE A 634 -34.85 -29.39 -9.87
CA ILE A 634 -35.57 -30.59 -9.44
C ILE A 634 -36.61 -30.33 -8.33
N GLY A 635 -36.54 -29.14 -7.67
CA GLY A 635 -37.46 -28.79 -6.59
C GLY A 635 -37.03 -27.63 -5.71
N ARG A 636 -37.42 -27.60 -4.45
CA ARG A 636 -36.99 -26.59 -3.47
C ARG A 636 -36.32 -27.25 -2.27
N LYS A 637 -35.14 -26.77 -1.92
CA LYS A 637 -34.33 -27.21 -0.77
C LYS A 637 -34.49 -26.23 0.41
N ILE A 638 -34.69 -26.73 1.63
CA ILE A 638 -34.59 -25.94 2.84
C ILE A 638 -33.13 -25.52 3.05
N ARG A 639 -32.90 -24.24 3.34
CA ARG A 639 -31.57 -23.64 3.52
C ARG A 639 -31.30 -23.20 4.95
N LYS A 640 -32.34 -22.87 5.69
CA LYS A 640 -32.24 -22.35 7.07
C LYS A 640 -33.26 -23.10 7.94
N ASP A 641 -32.97 -23.16 9.24
CA ASP A 641 -33.89 -23.75 10.21
C ASP A 641 -35.11 -22.85 10.42
N ALA A 642 -36.31 -23.45 10.39
CA ALA A 642 -37.57 -22.74 10.52
C ALA A 642 -37.72 -22.07 11.91
N ARG A 643 -37.28 -22.79 12.99
CA ARG A 643 -37.34 -22.23 14.34
C ARG A 643 -36.46 -20.98 14.49
N ALA A 644 -35.21 -21.06 13.95
CA ALA A 644 -34.29 -19.95 14.02
C ALA A 644 -34.74 -18.73 13.18
N MET A 645 -35.48 -18.98 12.07
CA MET A 645 -35.85 -17.92 11.14
C MET A 645 -37.20 -17.27 11.45
N PHE A 646 -38.13 -18.02 12.01
CA PHE A 646 -39.51 -17.58 12.30
C PHE A 646 -39.85 -17.71 13.80
N ALA A 647 -38.86 -17.69 14.70
CA ALA A 647 -39.11 -17.60 16.12
C ALA A 647 -39.98 -16.35 16.38
N SER A 648 -41.17 -16.54 16.92
CA SER A 648 -41.95 -15.47 17.50
C SER A 648 -41.24 -15.08 18.79
N ASP A 649 -40.74 -13.84 18.89
CA ASP A 649 -40.53 -13.23 20.19
C ASP A 649 -41.88 -13.22 20.91
N GLY A 650 -42.03 -14.07 21.94
CA GLY A 650 -43.22 -14.28 22.73
C GLY A 650 -43.63 -13.04 23.52
#